data_11027022b11fd070dc92f89c41e03294
#
_entry.id   11027022b11fd070dc92f89c41e03294
#
_cell.length_a   1.000
_cell.length_b   1.000
_cell.length_c   1.000
_cell.angle_alpha   90.00
_cell.angle_beta   90.00
_cell.angle_gamma   90.00
#
_symmetry.space_group_name_H-M   'P 1'
#
loop_
_entity.id
_entity.type
_entity.pdbx_description
1 polymer ?
#
loop_
_entity_poly.entity_id
_entity_poly.type
_entity_poly.pdbx_seq_one_letter_code
_entity_poly.pdbx_strand_id
1 'polypeptide(L)'
;MKANYLLTGAFLLFAAAAQAQVPKFNTGKKMNGVLEQLVSNGTNVVVNKEGKHILTKQASDAPVAVIISASDAKSVADKIEAEGYVSTVISNTLLTASVPAAYLTQLAADENVLYINPTRVLKPTMDNTRKVTGVDSVHQGKDLETPFKGAGVLVAVIDQGFEYKHIAFNDADGKTRIKQLWNRTNYYTNPNATVPTENIPSGGDGMAANGHATHVTNTAAGSDVGNGLYGNAPLADLYLIPSSFMDGELVEDVKKIKEFAKSKNMPYVINMSFGSQLGPHDGSQPTDQAINNFLKEGKGFVCAAMGNEGDLAIHATHAFTSDGETKSVLVKTPNKNMGAYSQIMGQLWAQNTDGTKHITFKPFYFLKGKKTYLTSAQLKQMQNAGFAVFSDEVNPYNGKHHFDFRLVVESMGRLLGATGAEFGVEMEGNNGDVVHGWLNDGYGTFKRPAGAVAEFINPDHDYLVGEGAASIPHAFGVAAFAATNKYKSAINNQTYTQGGQDVGDITFFSSPGPWLGPIDKPTIAAPGFLVKSAISQYDKAFSSTDYSIVDIQRRGLKKYYYGQMSGTSMASPAATGIVALWLSANPDLTYDQMIEIFKETANHDRYAKPGWNKKFGYGKINAYKGLKKALQIKTGVGVLDIPTNSTTPISISMQPDAWQLLFNNNETYANIAVYTIDGKQVLRRTLNDVRCGQEETINLNELNAGVYILRVDTSNANITRKISVR
;
A
#
# COMPACT_ATOMS: atom_id res chain seq x y z
N MET A 1 -0.22 0.03 -52.03
CA MET A 1 0.75 -1.07 -52.06
C MET A 1 1.92 -0.88 -51.06
N LYS A 2 1.71 -0.34 -49.85
CA LYS A 2 2.75 -0.22 -48.82
C LYS A 2 2.31 -0.71 -47.43
N ALA A 3 1.09 -1.25 -47.28
CA ALA A 3 0.56 -1.71 -45.98
C ALA A 3 0.69 -3.23 -45.77
N ASN A 4 1.04 -4.00 -46.78
CA ASN A 4 1.02 -5.48 -46.68
C ASN A 4 2.40 -6.09 -46.34
N TYR A 5 3.49 -5.29 -46.28
CA TYR A 5 4.82 -5.82 -45.94
C TYR A 5 5.16 -5.75 -44.45
N LEU A 6 4.43 -4.98 -43.66
CA LEU A 6 4.65 -4.89 -42.21
C LEU A 6 3.95 -6.01 -41.39
N LEU A 7 2.88 -6.61 -41.90
CA LEU A 7 2.21 -7.74 -41.23
C LEU A 7 2.93 -9.08 -41.40
N THR A 8 3.65 -9.28 -42.52
CA THR A 8 4.40 -10.53 -42.77
C THR A 8 5.72 -10.57 -41.97
N GLY A 9 6.34 -9.42 -41.69
CA GLY A 9 7.54 -9.35 -40.84
C GLY A 9 7.26 -9.59 -39.34
N ALA A 10 6.10 -9.17 -38.86
CA ALA A 10 5.68 -9.41 -37.45
C ALA A 10 5.28 -10.86 -37.18
N PHE A 11 4.71 -11.56 -38.18
CA PHE A 11 4.36 -12.98 -38.06
C PHE A 11 5.58 -13.90 -38.07
N LEU A 12 6.64 -13.55 -38.80
CA LEU A 12 7.90 -14.31 -38.84
C LEU A 12 8.72 -14.11 -37.55
N LEU A 13 8.65 -12.96 -36.88
CA LEU A 13 9.31 -12.74 -35.60
C LEU A 13 8.62 -13.44 -34.43
N PHE A 14 7.28 -13.64 -34.48
CA PHE A 14 6.55 -14.41 -33.48
C PHE A 14 6.72 -15.93 -33.64
N ALA A 15 6.90 -16.42 -34.87
CA ALA A 15 7.15 -17.84 -35.13
C ALA A 15 8.59 -18.26 -34.71
N ALA A 16 9.57 -17.34 -34.72
CA ALA A 16 10.94 -17.63 -34.24
C ALA A 16 11.07 -17.65 -32.71
N ALA A 17 10.14 -17.01 -31.96
CA ALA A 17 10.16 -17.00 -30.49
C ALA A 17 9.49 -18.24 -29.85
N ALA A 18 8.79 -19.06 -30.62
CA ALA A 18 8.07 -20.24 -30.16
C ALA A 18 8.78 -21.58 -30.45
N GLN A 19 10.03 -21.54 -30.90
CA GLN A 19 10.84 -22.76 -30.99
C GLN A 19 11.25 -23.17 -29.56
N ALA A 20 10.66 -24.24 -29.05
CA ALA A 20 11.12 -24.90 -27.84
C ALA A 20 12.60 -25.23 -28.00
N GLN A 21 13.43 -24.78 -27.04
CA GLN A 21 14.85 -25.13 -27.05
C GLN A 21 14.97 -26.62 -26.84
N VAL A 22 15.47 -27.33 -27.84
CA VAL A 22 15.95 -28.71 -27.70
C VAL A 22 17.00 -28.73 -26.56
N PRO A 23 17.01 -29.73 -25.66
CA PRO A 23 17.99 -29.81 -24.59
C PRO A 23 19.40 -29.67 -25.12
N LYS A 24 20.15 -28.69 -24.63
CA LYS A 24 21.51 -28.39 -25.12
C LYS A 24 22.56 -29.46 -24.77
N PHE A 25 22.22 -30.36 -23.84
CA PHE A 25 23.13 -31.39 -23.33
C PHE A 25 22.40 -32.74 -23.39
N ASN A 26 23.00 -33.71 -24.06
CA ASN A 26 22.55 -35.09 -24.01
C ASN A 26 23.11 -35.77 -22.75
N THR A 27 22.28 -35.85 -21.70
CA THR A 27 22.62 -36.50 -20.43
C THR A 27 22.35 -38.00 -20.43
N GLY A 28 21.88 -38.57 -21.55
CA GLY A 28 21.40 -39.96 -21.63
C GLY A 28 20.07 -40.21 -20.91
N LYS A 29 19.50 -39.20 -20.25
CA LYS A 29 18.22 -39.28 -19.54
C LYS A 29 17.11 -38.55 -20.33
N LYS A 30 15.99 -39.23 -20.49
CA LYS A 30 14.80 -38.65 -21.17
C LYS A 30 13.71 -38.15 -20.20
N MET A 31 13.93 -38.24 -18.89
CA MET A 31 12.93 -37.85 -17.87
C MET A 31 13.59 -37.06 -16.74
N ASN A 32 12.85 -36.07 -16.23
CA ASN A 32 13.24 -35.30 -15.05
C ASN A 32 13.33 -36.20 -13.81
N GLY A 33 14.31 -35.97 -12.92
CA GLY A 33 14.54 -36.78 -11.74
C GLY A 33 13.37 -36.92 -10.78
N VAL A 34 12.49 -35.92 -10.72
CA VAL A 34 11.23 -35.98 -9.92
C VAL A 34 10.26 -36.98 -10.52
N LEU A 35 10.13 -37.03 -11.84
CA LEU A 35 9.30 -38.03 -12.54
C LEU A 35 9.91 -39.40 -12.46
N GLU A 36 11.26 -39.56 -12.51
CA GLU A 36 11.95 -40.84 -12.30
C GLU A 36 11.64 -41.42 -10.90
N GLN A 37 11.64 -40.60 -9.85
CA GLN A 37 11.25 -40.99 -8.50
C GLN A 37 9.78 -41.36 -8.39
N LEU A 38 8.89 -40.62 -9.06
CA LEU A 38 7.47 -40.92 -9.10
C LEU A 38 7.20 -42.29 -9.73
N VAL A 39 7.85 -42.58 -10.84
CA VAL A 39 7.73 -43.86 -11.56
C VAL A 39 8.32 -45.02 -10.76
N SER A 40 9.48 -44.83 -10.12
CA SER A 40 10.20 -45.92 -9.44
C SER A 40 9.62 -46.31 -8.09
N ASN A 41 9.08 -45.40 -7.32
CA ASN A 41 8.61 -45.63 -5.95
C ASN A 41 7.28 -44.98 -5.57
N GLY A 42 6.58 -44.39 -6.52
CA GLY A 42 5.31 -43.70 -6.32
C GLY A 42 5.44 -42.42 -5.47
N THR A 43 6.65 -41.88 -5.32
CA THR A 43 6.89 -40.71 -4.48
C THR A 43 6.87 -39.44 -5.33
N ASN A 44 5.99 -38.52 -5.00
CA ASN A 44 5.89 -37.19 -5.61
C ASN A 44 6.26 -36.10 -4.61
N VAL A 45 6.88 -35.05 -5.10
CA VAL A 45 7.14 -33.82 -4.33
C VAL A 45 5.97 -32.89 -4.52
N VAL A 46 5.19 -32.69 -3.47
CA VAL A 46 4.08 -31.73 -3.46
C VAL A 46 4.41 -30.59 -2.49
N VAL A 47 3.89 -29.42 -2.77
CA VAL A 47 3.98 -28.29 -1.85
C VAL A 47 2.77 -28.35 -0.92
N ASN A 48 3.01 -28.52 0.38
CA ASN A 48 1.95 -28.54 1.37
C ASN A 48 1.29 -27.16 1.56
N LYS A 49 0.25 -27.10 2.39
CA LYS A 49 -0.46 -25.87 2.70
C LYS A 49 0.42 -24.76 3.29
N GLU A 50 1.56 -25.13 3.86
CA GLU A 50 2.55 -24.22 4.48
C GLU A 50 3.65 -23.79 3.52
N GLY A 51 3.58 -24.18 2.24
CA GLY A 51 4.58 -23.84 1.23
C GLY A 51 5.84 -24.71 1.26
N LYS A 52 5.90 -25.75 2.09
CA LYS A 52 7.04 -26.68 2.18
C LYS A 52 6.91 -27.78 1.15
N HIS A 53 8.03 -28.14 0.53
CA HIS A 53 8.10 -29.32 -0.32
C HIS A 53 8.08 -30.58 0.56
N ILE A 54 7.05 -31.39 0.40
CA ILE A 54 6.92 -32.67 1.10
C ILE A 54 6.81 -33.82 0.10
N LEU A 55 7.34 -34.95 0.49
CA LEU A 55 7.22 -36.21 -0.26
C LEU A 55 5.87 -36.86 0.09
N THR A 56 5.08 -37.15 -0.92
CA THR A 56 3.80 -37.89 -0.77
C THR A 56 3.78 -39.09 -1.70
N LYS A 57 3.10 -40.15 -1.33
CA LYS A 57 2.80 -41.26 -2.24
C LYS A 57 1.63 -40.87 -3.13
N GLN A 58 1.78 -41.09 -4.43
CA GLN A 58 0.72 -40.90 -5.43
C GLN A 58 0.35 -42.24 -6.03
N ALA A 59 -0.94 -42.48 -6.28
CA ALA A 59 -1.39 -43.69 -6.97
C ALA A 59 -0.80 -43.75 -8.40
N SER A 60 -0.46 -44.94 -8.86
CA SER A 60 0.20 -45.16 -10.16
C SER A 60 -0.66 -44.75 -11.35
N ASP A 61 -1.98 -44.75 -11.18
CA ASP A 61 -3.00 -44.39 -12.17
C ASP A 61 -3.41 -42.91 -12.12
N ALA A 62 -2.95 -42.17 -11.12
CA ALA A 62 -3.22 -40.73 -11.00
C ALA A 62 -2.57 -39.96 -12.15
N PRO A 63 -3.33 -39.03 -12.79
CA PRO A 63 -2.81 -38.26 -13.92
C PRO A 63 -1.68 -37.31 -13.47
N VAL A 64 -0.61 -37.28 -14.25
CA VAL A 64 0.55 -36.39 -14.10
C VAL A 64 0.60 -35.47 -15.31
N ALA A 65 0.57 -34.16 -15.07
CA ALA A 65 0.72 -33.18 -16.12
C ALA A 65 2.21 -32.98 -16.44
N VAL A 66 2.57 -33.12 -17.72
CA VAL A 66 3.95 -33.05 -18.19
C VAL A 66 4.11 -32.13 -19.40
N ILE A 67 5.31 -31.58 -19.57
CA ILE A 67 5.77 -30.89 -20.77
C ILE A 67 6.80 -31.79 -21.42
N ILE A 68 6.62 -32.11 -22.71
CA ILE A 68 7.43 -33.03 -23.46
C ILE A 68 8.12 -32.26 -24.60
N SER A 69 9.45 -32.34 -24.63
CA SER A 69 10.25 -31.95 -25.78
C SER A 69 10.41 -33.17 -26.70
N ALA A 70 10.15 -33.00 -27.97
CA ALA A 70 10.14 -34.08 -28.97
C ALA A 70 10.81 -33.65 -30.25
N SER A 71 11.28 -34.60 -31.04
CA SER A 71 11.74 -34.37 -32.43
C SER A 71 10.54 -34.18 -33.37
N ASP A 72 9.43 -34.87 -33.11
CA ASP A 72 8.13 -34.71 -33.75
C ASP A 72 7.02 -34.78 -32.71
N ALA A 73 6.58 -33.57 -32.26
CA ALA A 73 5.55 -33.45 -31.21
C ALA A 73 4.18 -33.98 -31.64
N LYS A 74 3.86 -33.88 -32.93
CA LYS A 74 2.59 -34.41 -33.47
C LYS A 74 2.52 -35.93 -33.40
N SER A 75 3.61 -36.60 -33.82
CA SER A 75 3.71 -38.07 -33.76
C SER A 75 3.56 -38.57 -32.30
N VAL A 76 4.19 -37.87 -31.33
CA VAL A 76 4.11 -38.24 -29.92
C VAL A 76 2.70 -37.99 -29.38
N ALA A 77 2.05 -36.88 -29.76
CA ALA A 77 0.66 -36.58 -29.37
C ALA A 77 -0.31 -37.62 -29.85
N ASP A 78 -0.23 -38.04 -31.13
CA ASP A 78 -1.11 -39.06 -31.72
C ASP A 78 -1.00 -40.41 -30.97
N LYS A 79 0.20 -40.79 -30.52
CA LYS A 79 0.41 -42.00 -29.69
C LYS A 79 -0.23 -41.86 -28.30
N ILE A 80 -0.11 -40.69 -27.64
CA ILE A 80 -0.72 -40.43 -26.35
C ILE A 80 -2.23 -40.46 -26.44
N GLU A 81 -2.85 -39.89 -27.51
CA GLU A 81 -4.27 -39.87 -27.76
C GLU A 81 -4.81 -41.24 -28.11
N ALA A 82 -4.04 -42.08 -28.86
CA ALA A 82 -4.41 -43.46 -29.16
C ALA A 82 -4.54 -44.35 -27.91
N GLU A 83 -3.80 -44.03 -26.83
CA GLU A 83 -3.93 -44.68 -25.52
C GLU A 83 -5.06 -44.06 -24.66
N GLY A 84 -5.81 -43.13 -25.20
CA GLY A 84 -6.94 -42.49 -24.51
C GLY A 84 -6.57 -41.35 -23.56
N TYR A 85 -5.34 -40.87 -23.61
CA TYR A 85 -4.89 -39.75 -22.77
C TYR A 85 -4.95 -38.41 -23.49
N VAL A 86 -4.93 -37.29 -22.72
CA VAL A 86 -5.05 -35.94 -23.27
C VAL A 86 -3.69 -35.37 -23.58
N SER A 87 -3.51 -34.85 -24.79
CA SER A 87 -2.33 -34.10 -25.19
C SER A 87 -2.69 -32.82 -25.93
N THR A 88 -1.75 -31.90 -26.01
CA THR A 88 -1.86 -30.63 -26.76
C THR A 88 -0.49 -30.28 -27.38
N VAL A 89 -0.45 -30.26 -28.70
CA VAL A 89 0.73 -29.84 -29.46
C VAL A 89 0.87 -28.32 -29.38
N ILE A 90 2.01 -27.84 -28.88
CA ILE A 90 2.34 -26.41 -28.75
C ILE A 90 3.16 -25.94 -29.95
N SER A 91 4.11 -26.76 -30.41
CA SER A 91 4.94 -26.54 -31.59
C SER A 91 5.40 -27.87 -32.18
N ASN A 92 6.11 -27.87 -33.29
CA ASN A 92 6.65 -29.09 -33.89
C ASN A 92 7.58 -29.89 -32.93
N THR A 93 8.09 -29.24 -31.88
CA THR A 93 9.07 -29.86 -30.95
C THR A 93 8.62 -29.85 -29.51
N LEU A 94 7.37 -29.36 -29.21
CA LEU A 94 6.86 -29.23 -27.86
C LEU A 94 5.39 -29.60 -27.78
N LEU A 95 5.04 -30.41 -26.78
CA LEU A 95 3.66 -30.72 -26.43
C LEU A 95 3.50 -30.77 -24.91
N THR A 96 2.26 -30.64 -24.45
CA THR A 96 1.86 -30.94 -23.08
C THR A 96 0.97 -32.16 -23.07
N ALA A 97 1.01 -32.93 -21.98
CA ALA A 97 0.12 -34.09 -21.82
C ALA A 97 -0.26 -34.28 -20.35
N SER A 98 -1.37 -34.97 -20.11
CA SER A 98 -1.80 -35.44 -18.82
C SER A 98 -1.94 -36.96 -18.89
N VAL A 99 -1.00 -37.68 -18.29
CA VAL A 99 -0.83 -39.15 -18.43
C VAL A 99 -0.60 -39.77 -17.04
N PRO A 100 -0.98 -41.05 -16.83
CA PRO A 100 -0.66 -41.80 -15.63
C PRO A 100 0.86 -41.90 -15.42
N ALA A 101 1.32 -41.94 -14.15
CA ALA A 101 2.73 -42.12 -13.85
C ALA A 101 3.31 -43.40 -14.47
N ALA A 102 2.52 -44.49 -14.52
CA ALA A 102 2.91 -45.74 -15.14
C ALA A 102 3.24 -45.61 -16.63
N TYR A 103 2.55 -44.74 -17.36
CA TYR A 103 2.74 -44.51 -18.80
C TYR A 103 4.03 -43.69 -19.11
N LEU A 104 4.59 -42.96 -18.15
CA LEU A 104 5.76 -42.13 -18.36
C LEU A 104 6.99 -42.93 -18.81
N THR A 105 7.14 -44.19 -18.36
CA THR A 105 8.23 -45.06 -18.80
C THR A 105 8.13 -45.42 -20.26
N GLN A 106 6.92 -45.79 -20.72
CA GLN A 106 6.66 -46.09 -22.13
C GLN A 106 6.88 -44.85 -23.00
N LEU A 107 6.39 -43.68 -22.53
CA LEU A 107 6.58 -42.39 -23.19
C LEU A 107 8.06 -42.00 -23.33
N ALA A 108 8.86 -42.23 -22.29
CA ALA A 108 10.31 -41.98 -22.31
C ALA A 108 11.06 -42.92 -23.24
N ALA A 109 10.52 -44.10 -23.51
CA ALA A 109 11.14 -45.06 -24.47
C ALA A 109 10.84 -44.68 -25.94
N ASP A 110 9.93 -43.79 -26.23
CA ASP A 110 9.63 -43.34 -27.59
C ASP A 110 10.83 -42.60 -28.20
N GLU A 111 11.21 -42.96 -29.45
CA GLU A 111 12.37 -42.38 -30.12
C GLU A 111 12.20 -40.86 -30.38
N ASN A 112 10.98 -40.42 -30.62
CA ASN A 112 10.65 -38.99 -30.84
C ASN A 112 10.63 -38.18 -29.57
N VAL A 113 10.60 -38.78 -28.38
CA VAL A 113 10.65 -38.06 -27.09
C VAL A 113 12.12 -37.76 -26.77
N LEU A 114 12.43 -36.49 -26.63
CA LEU A 114 13.74 -35.98 -26.23
C LEU A 114 13.85 -35.80 -24.72
N TYR A 115 12.83 -35.21 -24.07
CA TYR A 115 12.84 -35.01 -22.64
C TYR A 115 11.43 -34.72 -22.07
N ILE A 116 11.17 -35.27 -20.87
CA ILE A 116 9.87 -35.10 -20.16
C ILE A 116 10.12 -34.34 -18.85
N ASN A 117 9.42 -33.21 -18.69
CA ASN A 117 9.39 -32.42 -17.47
C ASN A 117 8.02 -32.45 -16.79
N PRO A 118 7.94 -32.42 -15.46
CA PRO A 118 6.66 -32.12 -14.80
C PRO A 118 6.25 -30.69 -15.10
N THR A 119 4.95 -30.44 -15.26
CA THR A 119 4.44 -29.06 -15.26
C THR A 119 4.57 -28.47 -13.88
N ARG A 120 4.95 -27.20 -13.80
CA ARG A 120 5.01 -26.47 -12.54
C ARG A 120 3.64 -25.86 -12.25
N VAL A 121 3.17 -26.01 -11.01
CA VAL A 121 2.02 -25.24 -10.53
C VAL A 121 2.48 -23.78 -10.38
N LEU A 122 2.10 -22.95 -11.34
CA LEU A 122 2.32 -21.50 -11.25
C LEU A 122 1.25 -20.97 -10.32
N LYS A 123 1.65 -20.56 -9.10
CA LYS A 123 0.75 -19.83 -8.21
C LYS A 123 0.54 -18.43 -8.80
N PRO A 124 -0.72 -17.97 -8.94
CA PRO A 124 -0.97 -16.55 -9.15
C PRO A 124 -0.36 -15.82 -7.95
N THR A 125 0.65 -15.01 -8.19
CA THR A 125 1.20 -14.15 -7.16
C THR A 125 0.22 -13.03 -6.92
N MET A 126 -0.19 -12.81 -5.63
CA MET A 126 -0.72 -11.53 -5.29
C MET A 126 0.33 -10.54 -5.68
N ASP A 127 -0.08 -9.96 -6.65
CA ASP A 127 0.42 -8.85 -7.32
C ASP A 127 1.69 -8.27 -6.71
N ASN A 128 2.40 -7.56 -7.49
CA ASN A 128 3.62 -6.85 -7.14
C ASN A 128 3.59 -6.12 -5.79
N THR A 129 2.41 -5.84 -5.21
CA THR A 129 2.23 -5.16 -3.91
C THR A 129 3.03 -5.78 -2.78
N ARG A 130 2.83 -7.07 -2.44
CA ARG A 130 3.61 -7.74 -1.38
C ARG A 130 5.07 -7.95 -1.75
N LYS A 131 5.33 -8.23 -3.03
CA LYS A 131 6.69 -8.45 -3.52
C LYS A 131 7.53 -7.18 -3.43
N VAL A 132 7.04 -6.04 -3.91
CA VAL A 132 7.81 -4.78 -3.92
C VAL A 132 7.98 -4.18 -2.52
N THR A 133 7.07 -4.50 -1.59
CA THR A 133 7.15 -4.06 -0.19
C THR A 133 7.92 -5.05 0.71
N GLY A 134 8.30 -6.23 0.20
CA GLY A 134 9.02 -7.23 0.98
C GLY A 134 8.16 -8.04 1.96
N VAL A 135 6.83 -7.95 1.89
CA VAL A 135 5.90 -8.71 2.76
C VAL A 135 6.05 -10.21 2.57
N ASP A 136 6.27 -10.68 1.33
CA ASP A 136 6.46 -12.11 1.06
C ASP A 136 7.68 -12.68 1.80
N SER A 137 8.76 -11.91 1.96
CA SER A 137 9.93 -12.31 2.76
C SER A 137 9.61 -12.42 4.25
N VAL A 138 8.75 -11.53 4.78
CA VAL A 138 8.28 -11.59 6.16
C VAL A 138 7.40 -12.82 6.38
N HIS A 139 6.47 -13.10 5.46
CA HIS A 139 5.56 -14.26 5.54
C HIS A 139 6.28 -15.60 5.40
N GLN A 140 7.42 -15.62 4.70
CA GLN A 140 8.27 -16.81 4.55
C GLN A 140 9.23 -16.99 5.74
N GLY A 141 9.36 -15.98 6.60
CA GLY A 141 10.32 -16.00 7.70
C GLY A 141 11.78 -15.93 7.21
N LYS A 142 12.02 -15.27 6.06
CA LYS A 142 13.36 -15.18 5.49
C LYS A 142 14.31 -14.49 6.49
N ASP A 143 15.40 -15.18 6.88
CA ASP A 143 16.37 -14.69 7.86
C ASP A 143 15.72 -14.19 9.18
N LEU A 144 14.63 -14.82 9.61
CA LEU A 144 13.88 -14.56 10.84
C LEU A 144 13.70 -15.86 11.61
N GLU A 145 13.62 -15.80 12.95
CA GLU A 145 13.37 -16.98 13.77
C GLU A 145 12.02 -17.64 13.46
N THR A 146 11.01 -16.83 13.17
CA THR A 146 9.65 -17.28 12.82
C THR A 146 9.03 -16.36 11.76
N PRO A 147 8.08 -16.89 10.94
CA PRO A 147 7.27 -16.06 10.05
C PRO A 147 6.34 -15.13 10.85
N PHE A 148 6.17 -13.88 10.38
CA PHE A 148 5.20 -12.94 10.93
C PHE A 148 4.08 -12.71 9.92
N LYS A 149 2.82 -12.78 10.40
CA LYS A 149 1.61 -12.64 9.57
C LYS A 149 0.54 -11.78 10.25
N GLY A 150 0.89 -11.02 11.28
CA GLY A 150 -0.01 -10.10 11.98
C GLY A 150 -0.80 -10.73 13.14
N ALA A 151 -0.49 -11.96 13.57
CA ALA A 151 -1.17 -12.59 14.71
C ALA A 151 -0.96 -11.76 15.99
N GLY A 152 -2.02 -11.65 16.82
CA GLY A 152 -2.00 -10.88 18.06
C GLY A 152 -2.18 -9.36 17.89
N VAL A 153 -2.45 -8.89 16.68
CA VAL A 153 -2.72 -7.47 16.38
C VAL A 153 -4.15 -7.29 15.90
N LEU A 154 -4.81 -6.22 16.32
CA LEU A 154 -6.10 -5.80 15.82
C LEU A 154 -5.92 -4.87 14.62
N VAL A 155 -6.41 -5.27 13.46
CA VAL A 155 -6.57 -4.40 12.29
C VAL A 155 -8.01 -3.91 12.27
N ALA A 156 -8.19 -2.61 12.48
CA ALA A 156 -9.50 -1.98 12.40
C ALA A 156 -9.65 -1.23 11.08
N VAL A 157 -10.85 -1.28 10.49
CA VAL A 157 -11.18 -0.59 9.25
C VAL A 157 -12.46 0.22 9.46
N ILE A 158 -12.36 1.53 9.31
CA ILE A 158 -13.49 2.47 9.29
C ILE A 158 -13.71 2.82 7.81
N ASP A 159 -14.82 2.35 7.21
CA ASP A 159 -15.06 2.49 5.77
C ASP A 159 -16.51 2.11 5.42
N GLN A 160 -16.89 2.06 4.15
CA GLN A 160 -18.21 1.57 3.72
C GLN A 160 -18.10 0.61 2.53
N GLY A 161 -19.08 -0.29 2.38
CA GLY A 161 -19.11 -1.31 1.33
C GLY A 161 -18.50 -2.65 1.77
N PHE A 162 -18.73 -3.06 3.03
CA PHE A 162 -18.30 -4.37 3.54
C PHE A 162 -19.19 -5.50 3.03
N GLU A 163 -18.59 -6.60 2.60
CA GLU A 163 -19.18 -7.92 2.54
C GLU A 163 -18.63 -8.77 3.68
N TYR A 164 -19.33 -8.81 4.81
CA TYR A 164 -18.85 -9.42 6.06
C TYR A 164 -18.55 -10.92 5.94
N LYS A 165 -19.26 -11.64 5.07
CA LYS A 165 -19.10 -13.09 4.84
C LYS A 165 -18.21 -13.42 3.64
N HIS A 166 -17.42 -12.45 3.15
CA HIS A 166 -16.42 -12.77 2.14
C HIS A 166 -15.38 -13.75 2.72
N ILE A 167 -15.01 -14.79 1.95
CA ILE A 167 -14.08 -15.85 2.42
C ILE A 167 -12.71 -15.30 2.85
N ALA A 168 -12.32 -14.16 2.33
CA ALA A 168 -11.09 -13.47 2.72
C ALA A 168 -11.06 -13.03 4.19
N PHE A 169 -12.19 -13.05 4.90
CA PHE A 169 -12.27 -12.65 6.32
C PHE A 169 -12.39 -13.85 7.27
N ASN A 170 -12.23 -15.06 6.75
CA ASN A 170 -12.26 -16.29 7.53
C ASN A 170 -10.85 -16.83 7.77
N ASP A 171 -10.67 -17.55 8.85
CA ASP A 171 -9.46 -18.33 9.12
C ASP A 171 -9.40 -19.62 8.28
N ALA A 172 -8.37 -20.43 8.49
CA ALA A 172 -8.18 -21.69 7.77
C ALA A 172 -9.30 -22.73 8.02
N ASP A 173 -9.99 -22.63 9.15
CA ASP A 173 -11.11 -23.50 9.53
C ASP A 173 -12.45 -22.98 9.01
N GLY A 174 -12.45 -21.87 8.29
CA GLY A 174 -13.64 -21.23 7.74
C GLY A 174 -14.41 -20.37 8.75
N LYS A 175 -13.86 -20.15 9.95
CA LYS A 175 -14.44 -19.26 10.96
C LYS A 175 -14.05 -17.81 10.68
N THR A 176 -14.96 -16.89 10.99
CA THR A 176 -14.68 -15.47 10.80
C THR A 176 -13.56 -14.97 11.73
N ARG A 177 -12.66 -14.11 11.19
CA ARG A 177 -11.67 -13.35 11.95
C ARG A 177 -12.18 -11.98 12.40
N ILE A 178 -13.42 -11.61 12.04
CA ILE A 178 -14.05 -10.39 12.52
C ILE A 178 -14.41 -10.59 13.98
N LYS A 179 -13.66 -9.94 14.88
CA LYS A 179 -13.87 -10.04 16.33
C LYS A 179 -14.90 -9.04 16.83
N GLN A 180 -15.08 -7.94 16.10
CA GLN A 180 -16.06 -6.92 16.43
C GLN A 180 -16.58 -6.27 15.15
N LEU A 181 -17.86 -5.98 15.14
CA LEU A 181 -18.56 -5.18 14.14
C LEU A 181 -19.37 -4.11 14.86
N TRP A 182 -19.10 -2.85 14.57
CA TRP A 182 -19.89 -1.72 15.07
C TRP A 182 -20.72 -1.18 13.92
N ASN A 183 -21.99 -1.59 13.83
CA ASN A 183 -22.86 -1.19 12.73
C ASN A 183 -23.62 0.11 13.08
N ARG A 184 -23.07 1.22 12.64
CA ARG A 184 -23.65 2.55 12.84
C ARG A 184 -24.81 2.86 11.87
N THR A 185 -24.96 2.14 10.77
CA THR A 185 -26.07 2.33 9.83
C THR A 185 -27.43 2.13 10.51
N ASN A 186 -27.46 1.43 11.64
CA ASN A 186 -28.64 1.23 12.48
C ASN A 186 -28.67 2.17 13.71
N TYR A 187 -27.88 3.23 13.72
CA TYR A 187 -27.71 4.14 14.86
C TYR A 187 -29.04 4.65 15.42
N TYR A 188 -29.97 5.07 14.56
CA TYR A 188 -31.27 5.62 14.98
C TYR A 188 -32.22 4.56 15.53
N THR A 189 -32.05 3.29 15.20
CA THR A 189 -32.87 2.18 15.66
C THR A 189 -32.24 1.39 16.80
N ASN A 190 -30.90 1.31 16.82
CA ASN A 190 -30.14 0.63 17.85
C ASN A 190 -28.74 1.26 18.00
N PRO A 191 -28.58 2.33 18.79
CA PRO A 191 -27.30 3.03 18.94
C PRO A 191 -26.18 2.18 19.55
N ASN A 192 -26.50 1.02 20.15
CA ASN A 192 -25.55 0.08 20.72
C ASN A 192 -25.35 -1.17 19.85
N ALA A 193 -25.55 -1.06 18.53
CA ALA A 193 -25.51 -2.18 17.60
C ALA A 193 -24.09 -2.76 17.40
N THR A 194 -23.53 -3.35 18.46
CA THR A 194 -22.41 -4.27 18.34
C THR A 194 -22.93 -5.66 17.97
N VAL A 195 -22.33 -6.30 16.97
CA VAL A 195 -22.73 -7.63 16.54
C VAL A 195 -21.69 -8.63 17.04
N PRO A 196 -22.05 -9.61 17.88
CA PRO A 196 -21.18 -10.71 18.22
C PRO A 196 -20.72 -11.47 16.98
N THR A 197 -19.50 -12.05 17.01
CA THR A 197 -18.89 -12.71 15.85
C THR A 197 -19.74 -13.86 15.30
N GLU A 198 -20.46 -14.59 16.15
CA GLU A 198 -21.39 -15.65 15.76
C GLU A 198 -22.62 -15.15 15.00
N ASN A 199 -23.00 -13.89 15.17
CA ASN A 199 -24.19 -13.28 14.59
C ASN A 199 -23.87 -12.30 13.45
N ILE A 200 -22.73 -12.44 12.77
CA ILE A 200 -22.37 -11.56 11.66
C ILE A 200 -23.42 -11.65 10.54
N PRO A 201 -23.95 -10.50 10.07
CA PRO A 201 -24.98 -10.47 9.05
C PRO A 201 -24.60 -11.20 7.75
N SER A 202 -25.57 -11.77 7.08
CA SER A 202 -25.39 -12.49 5.79
C SER A 202 -25.44 -11.56 4.58
N GLY A 203 -25.33 -10.27 4.75
CA GLY A 203 -25.31 -9.29 3.68
C GLY A 203 -24.08 -8.41 3.73
N GLY A 204 -24.13 -7.29 3.05
CA GLY A 204 -23.23 -6.18 3.23
C GLY A 204 -23.74 -5.24 4.33
N ASP A 205 -23.05 -4.14 4.51
CA ASP A 205 -23.39 -3.09 5.49
C ASP A 205 -24.62 -2.22 5.11
N GLY A 206 -25.31 -2.55 4.02
CA GLY A 206 -26.42 -1.76 3.47
C GLY A 206 -25.95 -0.53 2.66
N MET A 207 -24.67 -0.19 2.72
CA MET A 207 -24.04 0.90 1.96
C MET A 207 -23.25 0.37 0.75
N ALA A 208 -23.50 -0.87 0.36
CA ALA A 208 -22.74 -1.65 -0.62
C ALA A 208 -22.86 -1.15 -2.09
N ALA A 209 -23.15 0.13 -2.30
CA ALA A 209 -23.11 0.71 -3.63
C ALA A 209 -21.68 0.71 -4.23
N ASN A 210 -20.67 0.58 -3.36
CA ASN A 210 -19.27 0.55 -3.78
C ASN A 210 -18.47 -0.46 -2.96
N GLY A 211 -18.21 -1.61 -3.15
CA GLY A 211 -17.47 -2.59 -2.33
C GLY A 211 -16.09 -2.15 -1.79
N HIS A 212 -15.86 -0.85 -1.58
CA HIS A 212 -14.59 -0.24 -1.21
C HIS A 212 -14.01 -0.82 0.09
N ALA A 213 -14.79 -0.89 1.17
CA ALA A 213 -14.36 -1.46 2.44
C ALA A 213 -13.91 -2.92 2.35
N THR A 214 -14.57 -3.73 1.50
CA THR A 214 -14.19 -5.12 1.26
C THR A 214 -12.80 -5.21 0.65
N HIS A 215 -12.52 -4.36 -0.35
CA HIS A 215 -11.22 -4.29 -1.01
C HIS A 215 -10.12 -3.82 -0.05
N VAL A 216 -10.38 -2.74 0.68
CA VAL A 216 -9.48 -2.15 1.68
C VAL A 216 -9.14 -3.17 2.78
N THR A 217 -10.15 -3.82 3.37
CA THR A 217 -9.96 -4.80 4.45
C THR A 217 -9.12 -5.99 3.99
N ASN A 218 -9.41 -6.52 2.80
CA ASN A 218 -8.60 -7.62 2.28
C ASN A 218 -7.16 -7.19 1.95
N THR A 219 -6.95 -5.97 1.44
CA THR A 219 -5.60 -5.46 1.18
C THR A 219 -4.77 -5.37 2.46
N ALA A 220 -5.36 -4.90 3.56
CA ALA A 220 -4.68 -4.83 4.85
C ALA A 220 -4.45 -6.23 5.44
N ALA A 221 -5.51 -7.04 5.56
CA ALA A 221 -5.50 -8.22 6.41
C ALA A 221 -6.35 -9.40 5.91
N GLY A 222 -6.63 -9.50 4.61
CA GLY A 222 -7.35 -10.66 4.05
C GLY A 222 -6.61 -11.97 4.22
N SER A 223 -7.35 -13.05 4.46
CA SER A 223 -6.82 -14.41 4.62
C SER A 223 -6.32 -15.01 3.30
N ASP A 224 -5.33 -15.88 3.38
CA ASP A 224 -4.89 -16.68 2.24
C ASP A 224 -5.90 -17.80 1.96
N VAL A 225 -6.70 -17.62 0.92
CA VAL A 225 -7.68 -18.60 0.45
C VAL A 225 -7.14 -19.51 -0.67
N GLY A 226 -5.82 -19.43 -0.93
CA GLY A 226 -5.11 -20.24 -1.93
C GLY A 226 -5.03 -19.61 -3.32
N ASN A 227 -5.59 -18.42 -3.53
CA ASN A 227 -5.50 -17.69 -4.79
C ASN A 227 -4.33 -16.70 -4.90
N GLY A 228 -3.55 -16.56 -3.83
CA GLY A 228 -2.45 -15.61 -3.75
C GLY A 228 -2.86 -14.14 -3.59
N LEU A 229 -4.15 -13.80 -3.52
CA LEU A 229 -4.70 -12.45 -3.39
C LEU A 229 -5.14 -12.13 -1.95
N TYR A 230 -4.27 -12.37 -0.98
CA TYR A 230 -4.49 -12.16 0.45
C TYR A 230 -3.74 -10.92 0.97
N GLY A 231 -4.16 -10.39 2.10
CA GLY A 231 -3.64 -9.16 2.68
C GLY A 231 -2.22 -9.25 3.25
N ASN A 232 -1.70 -8.11 3.66
CA ASN A 232 -0.35 -8.02 4.23
C ASN A 232 -0.26 -8.62 5.64
N ALA A 233 -1.36 -8.60 6.43
CA ALA A 233 -1.44 -9.18 7.77
C ALA A 233 -2.54 -10.26 7.87
N PRO A 234 -2.41 -11.43 7.17
CA PRO A 234 -3.51 -12.38 6.98
C PRO A 234 -3.93 -13.15 8.24
N LEU A 235 -3.24 -13.00 9.36
CA LEU A 235 -3.59 -13.59 10.65
C LEU A 235 -3.99 -12.56 11.73
N ALA A 236 -4.10 -11.28 11.37
CA ALA A 236 -4.59 -10.25 12.28
C ALA A 236 -6.08 -10.44 12.59
N ASP A 237 -6.50 -10.05 13.79
CA ASP A 237 -7.92 -9.94 14.14
C ASP A 237 -8.54 -8.70 13.49
N LEU A 238 -9.84 -8.76 13.14
CA LEU A 238 -10.52 -7.70 12.42
C LEU A 238 -11.57 -7.00 13.29
N TYR A 239 -11.59 -5.67 13.25
CA TYR A 239 -12.67 -4.83 13.75
C TYR A 239 -13.18 -3.96 12.62
N LEU A 240 -14.43 -4.11 12.22
CA LEU A 240 -15.02 -3.41 11.08
C LEU A 240 -16.06 -2.41 11.54
N ILE A 241 -15.99 -1.18 11.02
CA ILE A 241 -16.94 -0.12 11.30
C ILE A 241 -17.47 0.45 9.97
N PRO A 242 -18.70 0.10 9.56
CA PRO A 242 -19.37 0.80 8.47
C PRO A 242 -19.62 2.26 8.88
N SER A 243 -19.04 3.19 8.13
CA SER A 243 -19.03 4.61 8.43
C SER A 243 -19.96 5.38 7.49
N SER A 244 -20.59 6.44 8.02
CA SER A 244 -21.28 7.46 7.22
C SER A 244 -20.31 8.51 6.65
N PHE A 245 -19.02 8.45 7.04
CA PHE A 245 -17.97 9.45 6.76
C PHE A 245 -18.27 10.85 7.34
N MET A 246 -19.08 10.91 8.39
CA MET A 246 -19.25 12.15 9.16
C MET A 246 -18.13 12.25 10.20
N ASP A 247 -17.36 13.33 10.16
CA ASP A 247 -16.18 13.54 10.99
C ASP A 247 -16.45 13.47 12.51
N GLY A 248 -17.59 13.98 12.96
CA GLY A 248 -18.01 13.88 14.35
C GLY A 248 -18.21 12.46 14.86
N GLU A 249 -18.51 11.49 13.96
CA GLU A 249 -18.66 10.08 14.30
C GLU A 249 -17.32 9.37 14.46
N LEU A 250 -16.30 9.81 13.73
CA LEU A 250 -14.96 9.18 13.73
C LEU A 250 -14.32 9.15 15.11
N VAL A 251 -14.56 10.18 15.92
CA VAL A 251 -14.03 10.25 17.30
C VAL A 251 -14.58 9.09 18.14
N GLU A 252 -15.88 8.81 18.03
CA GLU A 252 -16.50 7.68 18.73
C GLU A 252 -15.99 6.34 18.17
N ASP A 253 -15.86 6.22 16.85
CA ASP A 253 -15.39 5.01 16.20
C ASP A 253 -13.98 4.64 16.67
N VAL A 254 -13.05 5.60 16.69
CA VAL A 254 -11.68 5.38 17.20
C VAL A 254 -11.69 5.06 18.69
N LYS A 255 -12.54 5.72 19.49
CA LYS A 255 -12.69 5.41 20.91
C LYS A 255 -13.15 3.97 21.13
N LYS A 256 -14.14 3.49 20.37
CA LYS A 256 -14.64 2.10 20.45
C LYS A 256 -13.54 1.08 20.09
N ILE A 257 -12.75 1.33 19.04
CA ILE A 257 -11.63 0.46 18.67
C ILE A 257 -10.60 0.42 19.81
N LYS A 258 -10.21 1.58 20.34
CA LYS A 258 -9.27 1.70 21.47
C LYS A 258 -9.74 0.94 22.70
N GLU A 259 -11.00 1.10 23.10
CA GLU A 259 -11.60 0.41 24.25
C GLU A 259 -11.59 -1.11 24.05
N PHE A 260 -11.94 -1.61 22.86
CA PHE A 260 -11.91 -3.02 22.53
C PHE A 260 -10.48 -3.56 22.58
N ALA A 261 -9.52 -2.92 21.92
CA ALA A 261 -8.12 -3.33 21.91
C ALA A 261 -7.54 -3.36 23.34
N LYS A 262 -7.83 -2.35 24.16
CA LYS A 262 -7.44 -2.30 25.57
C LYS A 262 -8.05 -3.46 26.37
N SER A 263 -9.32 -3.82 26.16
CA SER A 263 -9.99 -4.92 26.83
C SER A 263 -9.35 -6.29 26.52
N LYS A 264 -8.68 -6.41 25.37
CA LYS A 264 -7.98 -7.61 24.92
C LYS A 264 -6.46 -7.53 25.10
N ASN A 265 -5.95 -6.42 25.65
CA ASN A 265 -4.52 -6.13 25.78
C ASN A 265 -3.74 -6.30 24.45
N MET A 266 -4.31 -5.80 23.34
CA MET A 266 -3.76 -5.94 21.99
C MET A 266 -3.27 -4.59 21.46
N PRO A 267 -2.16 -4.55 20.72
CA PRO A 267 -1.85 -3.40 19.86
C PRO A 267 -2.85 -3.35 18.70
N TYR A 268 -3.11 -2.15 18.19
CA TYR A 268 -4.03 -1.98 17.07
C TYR A 268 -3.54 -0.97 16.05
N VAL A 269 -3.97 -1.16 14.82
CA VAL A 269 -3.80 -0.19 13.73
C VAL A 269 -5.13 0.00 13.00
N ILE A 270 -5.48 1.26 12.76
CA ILE A 270 -6.73 1.65 12.10
C ILE A 270 -6.41 2.07 10.67
N ASN A 271 -7.14 1.57 9.71
CA ASN A 271 -7.14 2.07 8.35
C ASN A 271 -8.26 3.10 8.16
N MET A 272 -7.91 4.28 7.64
CA MET A 272 -8.82 5.34 7.23
C MET A 272 -8.55 5.69 5.76
N SER A 273 -9.40 5.20 4.86
CA SER A 273 -9.25 5.39 3.41
C SER A 273 -10.23 6.42 2.86
N PHE A 274 -10.30 7.58 3.50
CA PHE A 274 -11.18 8.70 3.15
C PHE A 274 -10.55 10.03 3.56
N GLY A 275 -11.14 11.14 3.12
CA GLY A 275 -10.73 12.49 3.46
C GLY A 275 -11.61 13.53 2.78
N SER A 276 -11.37 14.81 3.08
CA SER A 276 -11.99 15.98 2.47
C SER A 276 -10.90 17.01 2.15
N GLN A 277 -11.21 17.98 1.30
CA GLN A 277 -10.34 19.14 1.06
C GLN A 277 -10.87 20.42 1.72
N LEU A 278 -11.82 20.29 2.65
CA LEU A 278 -12.37 21.41 3.44
C LEU A 278 -11.80 21.38 4.84
N GLY A 279 -11.10 22.42 5.23
CA GLY A 279 -10.49 22.59 6.55
C GLY A 279 -9.22 23.44 6.50
N PRO A 280 -8.60 23.69 7.67
CA PRO A 280 -7.39 24.51 7.79
C PRO A 280 -6.11 23.80 7.36
N HIS A 281 -6.13 22.52 7.05
CA HIS A 281 -5.01 21.65 6.66
C HIS A 281 -3.81 21.72 7.63
N ASP A 282 -4.08 21.87 8.93
CA ASP A 282 -3.05 22.00 9.98
C ASP A 282 -3.26 21.06 11.19
N GLY A 283 -4.32 20.23 11.14
CA GLY A 283 -4.67 19.30 12.20
C GLY A 283 -5.31 19.97 13.43
N SER A 284 -5.68 21.24 13.36
CA SER A 284 -6.29 21.97 14.47
C SER A 284 -7.78 21.67 14.66
N GLN A 285 -8.42 20.95 13.75
CA GLN A 285 -9.83 20.58 13.88
C GLN A 285 -10.07 19.81 15.18
N PRO A 286 -11.19 20.07 15.90
CA PRO A 286 -11.48 19.41 17.17
C PRO A 286 -11.51 17.88 17.07
N THR A 287 -12.01 17.34 15.97
CA THR A 287 -12.06 15.89 15.68
C THR A 287 -10.65 15.31 15.53
N ASP A 288 -9.78 15.99 14.77
CA ASP A 288 -8.39 15.58 14.58
C ASP A 288 -7.63 15.59 15.91
N GLN A 289 -7.82 16.64 16.73
CA GLN A 289 -7.18 16.74 18.03
C GLN A 289 -7.69 15.68 19.03
N ALA A 290 -8.99 15.37 19.01
CA ALA A 290 -9.56 14.33 19.86
C ALA A 290 -8.98 12.95 19.51
N ILE A 291 -8.94 12.59 18.22
CA ILE A 291 -8.36 11.33 17.77
C ILE A 291 -6.86 11.30 18.06
N ASN A 292 -6.15 12.40 17.79
CA ASN A 292 -4.73 12.53 18.08
C ASN A 292 -4.40 12.27 19.57
N ASN A 293 -5.23 12.76 20.48
CA ASN A 293 -5.07 12.49 21.92
C ASN A 293 -5.27 11.00 22.24
N PHE A 294 -6.22 10.32 21.59
CA PHE A 294 -6.38 8.88 21.77
C PHE A 294 -5.15 8.08 21.30
N LEU A 295 -4.50 8.52 20.21
CA LEU A 295 -3.29 7.88 19.69
C LEU A 295 -2.08 8.10 20.61
N LYS A 296 -1.97 9.27 21.24
CA LYS A 296 -0.89 9.57 22.21
C LYS A 296 -0.97 8.73 23.48
N GLU A 297 -2.15 8.29 23.87
CA GLU A 297 -2.36 7.56 25.13
C GLU A 297 -2.06 6.07 25.04
N GLY A 298 -1.73 5.50 23.88
CA GLY A 298 -1.71 4.05 23.80
C GLY A 298 -0.95 3.39 22.68
N LYS A 299 -1.20 2.10 22.53
CA LYS A 299 -0.59 1.16 21.56
C LYS A 299 -1.33 1.17 20.20
N GLY A 300 -1.88 2.33 19.81
CA GLY A 300 -2.71 2.47 18.62
C GLY A 300 -2.09 3.36 17.57
N PHE A 301 -2.28 2.98 16.30
CA PHE A 301 -1.79 3.70 15.14
C PHE A 301 -2.90 3.88 14.12
N VAL A 302 -2.77 4.92 13.29
CA VAL A 302 -3.65 5.18 12.15
C VAL A 302 -2.80 5.28 10.89
N CYS A 303 -3.16 4.53 9.85
CA CYS A 303 -2.73 4.80 8.48
C CYS A 303 -3.89 5.45 7.74
N ALA A 304 -3.62 6.58 7.10
CA ALA A 304 -4.63 7.39 6.44
C ALA A 304 -4.26 7.67 4.98
N ALA A 305 -5.23 7.58 4.09
CA ALA A 305 -5.06 7.95 2.69
C ALA A 305 -4.79 9.44 2.54
N MET A 306 -3.78 9.81 1.75
CA MET A 306 -3.42 11.22 1.51
C MET A 306 -4.49 12.01 0.74
N GLY A 307 -5.30 11.34 -0.08
CA GLY A 307 -6.24 11.92 -1.04
C GLY A 307 -5.89 11.56 -2.48
N ASN A 308 -6.84 11.79 -3.39
CA ASN A 308 -6.71 11.42 -4.82
C ASN A 308 -6.82 12.62 -5.77
N GLU A 309 -6.41 13.79 -5.30
CA GLU A 309 -6.59 15.08 -5.97
C GLU A 309 -5.27 15.63 -6.56
N GLY A 310 -4.20 14.80 -6.61
CA GLY A 310 -2.86 15.24 -7.03
C GLY A 310 -2.75 15.84 -8.41
N ASP A 311 -3.68 15.54 -9.31
CA ASP A 311 -3.78 16.10 -10.67
C ASP A 311 -4.84 17.20 -10.80
N LEU A 312 -5.54 17.55 -9.69
CA LEU A 312 -6.57 18.59 -9.70
C LEU A 312 -6.02 19.94 -9.26
N ALA A 313 -6.39 20.99 -9.97
CA ALA A 313 -6.04 22.38 -9.64
C ALA A 313 -7.03 22.94 -8.58
N ILE A 314 -7.04 22.34 -7.39
CA ILE A 314 -7.98 22.69 -6.31
C ILE A 314 -7.34 23.45 -5.16
N HIS A 315 -6.06 23.74 -5.23
CA HIS A 315 -5.35 24.58 -4.28
C HIS A 315 -4.81 25.85 -4.92
N ALA A 316 -4.78 26.94 -4.15
CA ALA A 316 -4.17 28.20 -4.52
C ALA A 316 -3.63 28.90 -3.26
N THR A 317 -2.44 29.47 -3.34
CA THR A 317 -1.83 30.20 -2.22
C THR A 317 -1.21 31.50 -2.66
N HIS A 318 -1.19 32.49 -1.74
CA HIS A 318 -0.49 33.74 -1.95
C HIS A 318 0.09 34.27 -0.62
N ALA A 319 1.33 34.73 -0.68
CA ALA A 319 1.97 35.51 0.36
C ALA A 319 1.99 36.98 -0.05
N PHE A 320 1.33 37.84 0.72
CA PHE A 320 1.24 39.27 0.46
C PHE A 320 2.59 39.97 0.77
N THR A 321 3.03 40.84 -0.13
CA THR A 321 4.35 41.48 -0.08
C THR A 321 4.28 42.99 0.19
N SER A 322 3.07 43.56 0.22
CA SER A 322 2.83 44.98 0.55
C SER A 322 1.48 45.15 1.23
N ASP A 323 1.33 46.22 1.99
CA ASP A 323 0.07 46.56 2.64
C ASP A 323 -1.00 46.94 1.61
N GLY A 324 -2.20 46.41 1.79
CA GLY A 324 -3.32 46.60 0.87
C GLY A 324 -3.17 45.92 -0.49
N GLU A 325 -2.26 44.96 -0.62
CA GLU A 325 -2.14 44.16 -1.85
C GLU A 325 -3.39 43.36 -2.10
N THR A 326 -3.86 43.32 -3.35
CA THR A 326 -5.04 42.55 -3.77
C THR A 326 -4.70 41.42 -4.72
N LYS A 327 -5.26 40.24 -4.47
CA LYS A 327 -5.20 39.07 -5.36
C LYS A 327 -6.55 38.38 -5.44
N SER A 328 -6.77 37.62 -6.50
CA SER A 328 -8.05 36.97 -6.73
C SER A 328 -7.88 35.49 -7.08
N VAL A 329 -8.82 34.70 -6.61
CA VAL A 329 -9.07 33.35 -7.11
C VAL A 329 -10.33 33.33 -7.97
N LEU A 330 -10.34 32.51 -9.01
CA LEU A 330 -11.51 32.28 -9.86
C LEU A 330 -11.77 30.78 -9.95
N VAL A 331 -13.04 30.40 -9.77
CA VAL A 331 -13.46 29.00 -9.78
C VAL A 331 -14.02 28.66 -11.16
N LYS A 332 -13.39 27.68 -11.83
CA LYS A 332 -13.96 27.03 -13.00
C LYS A 332 -15.13 26.15 -12.54
N THR A 333 -16.31 26.46 -13.04
CA THR A 333 -17.54 25.72 -12.74
C THR A 333 -17.39 24.26 -13.18
N PRO A 334 -17.68 23.28 -12.30
CA PRO A 334 -17.64 21.87 -12.66
C PRO A 334 -18.79 21.52 -13.61
N ASN A 335 -18.73 20.33 -14.20
CA ASN A 335 -19.92 19.75 -14.84
C ASN A 335 -21.04 19.61 -13.80
N LYS A 336 -22.29 19.45 -14.26
CA LYS A 336 -23.45 19.29 -13.39
C LYS A 336 -23.21 18.17 -12.35
N ASN A 337 -23.00 18.55 -11.09
CA ASN A 337 -22.71 17.67 -9.97
C ASN A 337 -23.85 17.60 -8.94
N MET A 338 -24.91 18.40 -9.16
CA MET A 338 -26.14 18.43 -8.35
C MET A 338 -27.36 18.37 -9.30
N GLY A 339 -27.64 17.18 -9.83
CA GLY A 339 -28.71 16.98 -10.80
C GLY A 339 -28.55 17.85 -12.06
N ALA A 340 -29.45 18.83 -12.28
CA ALA A 340 -29.40 19.72 -13.43
C ALA A 340 -28.49 20.94 -13.24
N TYR A 341 -27.85 21.08 -12.08
CA TYR A 341 -27.11 22.26 -11.66
C TYR A 341 -25.65 21.94 -11.33
N SER A 342 -24.81 22.98 -11.36
CA SER A 342 -23.42 22.92 -10.94
C SER A 342 -23.24 23.63 -9.61
N GLN A 343 -22.71 22.92 -8.62
CA GLN A 343 -22.39 23.46 -7.30
C GLN A 343 -20.88 23.59 -7.17
N ILE A 344 -20.43 24.73 -6.63
CA ILE A 344 -19.05 24.95 -6.20
C ILE A 344 -18.98 25.02 -4.68
N MET A 345 -17.85 24.58 -4.10
CA MET A 345 -17.62 24.58 -2.67
C MET A 345 -16.12 24.72 -2.38
N GLY A 346 -15.77 25.63 -1.48
CA GLY A 346 -14.39 25.85 -1.09
C GLY A 346 -14.25 26.75 0.13
N GLN A 347 -13.00 26.85 0.58
CA GLN A 347 -12.60 27.68 1.72
C GLN A 347 -11.30 28.41 1.42
N LEU A 348 -11.17 29.63 1.96
CA LEU A 348 -9.95 30.43 1.94
C LEU A 348 -9.54 30.71 3.39
N TRP A 349 -8.29 30.39 3.76
CA TRP A 349 -7.77 30.44 5.13
C TRP A 349 -6.55 31.35 5.21
N ALA A 350 -6.64 32.45 5.95
CA ALA A 350 -5.49 33.22 6.39
C ALA A 350 -4.64 32.39 7.38
N GLN A 351 -3.33 32.50 7.31
CA GLN A 351 -2.44 31.69 8.16
C GLN A 351 -2.09 32.33 9.50
N ASN A 352 -2.51 33.57 9.75
CA ASN A 352 -2.40 34.25 11.03
C ASN A 352 -3.25 33.56 12.10
N THR A 353 -2.72 33.37 13.31
CA THR A 353 -3.34 32.60 14.41
C THR A 353 -3.67 33.46 15.65
N ASP A 354 -3.69 34.78 15.50
CA ASP A 354 -3.88 35.75 16.62
C ASP A 354 -5.35 36.04 16.95
N GLY A 355 -6.27 35.38 16.27
CA GLY A 355 -7.71 35.55 16.49
C GLY A 355 -8.30 36.81 15.86
N THR A 356 -7.60 37.45 14.91
CA THR A 356 -8.06 38.63 14.20
C THR A 356 -8.25 38.39 12.71
N LYS A 357 -9.02 39.29 12.06
CA LYS A 357 -9.25 39.23 10.61
C LYS A 357 -8.13 40.00 9.89
N HIS A 358 -7.21 39.26 9.25
CA HIS A 358 -6.10 39.84 8.49
C HIS A 358 -6.43 40.09 7.03
N ILE A 359 -7.25 39.21 6.42
CA ILE A 359 -7.59 39.28 5.00
C ILE A 359 -9.00 39.83 4.83
N THR A 360 -9.20 40.76 3.92
CA THR A 360 -10.55 41.16 3.50
C THR A 360 -10.96 40.35 2.29
N PHE A 361 -12.03 39.54 2.41
CA PHE A 361 -12.60 38.74 1.33
C PHE A 361 -13.73 39.49 0.62
N LYS A 362 -13.61 39.68 -0.71
CA LYS A 362 -14.58 40.36 -1.55
C LYS A 362 -15.09 39.42 -2.66
N PRO A 363 -16.19 38.68 -2.44
CA PRO A 363 -16.79 37.84 -3.47
C PRO A 363 -17.21 38.64 -4.70
N PHE A 364 -17.00 38.07 -5.88
CA PHE A 364 -17.42 38.66 -7.16
C PHE A 364 -17.90 37.59 -8.14
N TYR A 365 -18.63 38.00 -9.15
CA TYR A 365 -18.80 37.21 -10.35
C TYR A 365 -17.97 37.75 -11.50
N PHE A 366 -17.47 36.84 -12.34
CA PHE A 366 -16.65 37.17 -13.50
C PHE A 366 -17.39 36.80 -14.79
N LEU A 367 -17.66 37.80 -15.63
CA LEU A 367 -18.39 37.61 -16.88
C LEU A 367 -17.74 38.42 -17.97
N LYS A 368 -17.44 37.78 -19.13
CA LYS A 368 -16.85 38.42 -20.30
C LYS A 368 -15.63 39.31 -20.00
N GLY A 369 -14.72 38.80 -19.13
CA GLY A 369 -13.50 39.51 -18.78
C GLY A 369 -13.65 40.61 -17.71
N LYS A 370 -14.84 40.78 -17.12
CA LYS A 370 -15.12 41.84 -16.13
C LYS A 370 -15.48 41.23 -14.76
N LYS A 371 -14.84 41.72 -13.70
CA LYS A 371 -15.24 41.51 -12.30
C LYS A 371 -16.43 42.40 -11.95
N THR A 372 -17.38 41.85 -11.22
CA THR A 372 -18.45 42.64 -10.59
C THR A 372 -18.60 42.08 -9.16
N TYR A 373 -18.31 42.94 -8.16
CA TYR A 373 -18.37 42.53 -6.76
C TYR A 373 -19.81 42.30 -6.32
N LEU A 374 -20.01 41.30 -5.46
CA LEU A 374 -21.29 40.99 -4.86
C LEU A 374 -21.49 41.88 -3.64
N THR A 375 -22.62 42.60 -3.59
CA THR A 375 -23.00 43.37 -2.42
C THR A 375 -23.48 42.46 -1.29
N SER A 376 -23.38 42.92 -0.05
CA SER A 376 -23.92 42.20 1.12
C SER A 376 -25.40 41.85 0.97
N ALA A 377 -26.20 42.73 0.32
CA ALA A 377 -27.61 42.48 0.03
C ALA A 377 -27.81 41.31 -0.95
N GLN A 378 -26.98 41.21 -1.99
CA GLN A 378 -27.01 40.11 -2.96
C GLN A 378 -26.55 38.77 -2.34
N LEU A 379 -25.49 38.77 -1.52
CA LEU A 379 -25.07 37.59 -0.77
C LEU A 379 -26.18 37.09 0.13
N LYS A 380 -26.79 37.99 0.92
CA LYS A 380 -27.91 37.63 1.79
C LYS A 380 -29.12 37.12 1.01
N GLN A 381 -29.43 37.74 -0.15
CA GLN A 381 -30.51 37.28 -1.02
C GLN A 381 -30.28 35.84 -1.53
N MET A 382 -29.02 35.50 -1.95
CA MET A 382 -28.65 34.15 -2.36
C MET A 382 -28.79 33.13 -1.22
N GLN A 383 -28.39 33.52 0.00
CA GLN A 383 -28.52 32.66 1.19
C GLN A 383 -29.99 32.44 1.55
N ASN A 384 -30.81 33.52 1.57
CA ASN A 384 -32.26 33.44 1.85
C ASN A 384 -33.01 32.60 0.82
N ALA A 385 -32.53 32.59 -0.42
CA ALA A 385 -33.07 31.75 -1.50
C ALA A 385 -32.63 30.28 -1.40
N GLY A 386 -31.74 29.92 -0.48
CA GLY A 386 -31.33 28.54 -0.17
C GLY A 386 -30.35 27.92 -1.17
N PHE A 387 -29.74 28.69 -2.05
CA PHE A 387 -28.77 28.14 -3.02
C PHE A 387 -27.32 28.61 -2.82
N ALA A 388 -27.04 29.33 -1.73
CA ALA A 388 -25.68 29.70 -1.35
C ALA A 388 -25.51 29.68 0.17
N VAL A 389 -24.29 29.41 0.61
CA VAL A 389 -23.80 29.61 1.97
C VAL A 389 -22.50 30.40 1.87
N PHE A 390 -22.38 31.43 2.69
CA PHE A 390 -21.15 32.22 2.85
C PHE A 390 -20.91 32.43 4.33
N SER A 391 -19.68 32.22 4.80
CA SER A 391 -19.24 32.55 6.14
C SER A 391 -17.89 33.26 6.07
N ASP A 392 -17.73 34.32 6.86
CA ASP A 392 -16.51 35.12 6.99
C ASP A 392 -16.24 35.30 8.47
N GLU A 393 -15.42 34.42 9.06
CA GLU A 393 -15.24 34.35 10.50
C GLU A 393 -13.82 33.94 10.92
N VAL A 394 -13.51 34.18 12.19
CA VAL A 394 -12.30 33.66 12.83
C VAL A 394 -12.64 32.34 13.50
N ASN A 395 -11.89 31.29 13.14
CA ASN A 395 -12.07 29.97 13.73
C ASN A 395 -11.60 29.98 15.19
N PRO A 396 -12.47 29.59 16.16
CA PRO A 396 -12.14 29.69 17.59
C PRO A 396 -11.11 28.66 18.06
N TYR A 397 -10.83 27.61 17.28
CA TYR A 397 -9.91 26.52 17.68
C TYR A 397 -8.46 26.80 17.28
N ASN A 398 -8.22 27.56 16.20
CA ASN A 398 -6.88 27.85 15.73
C ASN A 398 -6.57 29.34 15.57
N GLY A 399 -7.56 30.22 15.80
CA GLY A 399 -7.40 31.66 15.65
C GLY A 399 -7.26 32.16 14.22
N LYS A 400 -7.41 31.28 13.22
CA LYS A 400 -7.28 31.64 11.81
C LYS A 400 -8.58 32.24 11.27
N HIS A 401 -8.45 33.29 10.48
CA HIS A 401 -9.54 33.90 9.74
C HIS A 401 -9.80 33.09 8.46
N HIS A 402 -11.07 32.77 8.17
CA HIS A 402 -11.42 32.04 6.94
C HIS A 402 -12.71 32.56 6.30
N PHE A 403 -12.82 32.30 5.01
CA PHE A 403 -14.02 32.57 4.20
C PHE A 403 -14.49 31.28 3.55
N ASP A 404 -15.68 30.84 3.89
CA ASP A 404 -16.33 29.66 3.33
C ASP A 404 -17.33 30.06 2.26
N PHE A 405 -17.38 29.30 1.20
CA PHE A 405 -18.38 29.48 0.14
C PHE A 405 -18.90 28.17 -0.41
N ARG A 406 -20.20 28.13 -0.59
CA ARG A 406 -20.93 27.08 -1.30
C ARG A 406 -22.05 27.71 -2.08
N LEU A 407 -22.16 27.44 -3.39
CA LEU A 407 -23.25 28.02 -4.17
C LEU A 407 -23.56 27.23 -5.45
N VAL A 408 -24.82 27.38 -5.90
CA VAL A 408 -25.30 26.86 -7.19
C VAL A 408 -25.09 27.94 -8.24
N VAL A 409 -24.19 27.69 -9.19
CA VAL A 409 -23.70 28.70 -10.16
C VAL A 409 -24.82 29.20 -11.07
N GLU A 410 -25.68 28.34 -11.59
CA GLU A 410 -26.79 28.72 -12.46
C GLU A 410 -27.84 29.57 -11.73
N SER A 411 -28.04 29.32 -10.42
CA SER A 411 -28.96 30.11 -9.62
C SER A 411 -28.41 31.51 -9.32
N MET A 412 -27.09 31.61 -9.07
CA MET A 412 -26.38 32.89 -8.99
C MET A 412 -26.55 33.67 -10.29
N GLY A 413 -26.23 33.05 -11.44
CA GLY A 413 -26.33 33.69 -12.75
C GLY A 413 -27.72 34.19 -13.09
N ARG A 414 -28.78 33.46 -12.73
CA ARG A 414 -30.18 33.88 -12.93
C ARG A 414 -30.54 35.05 -12.05
N LEU A 415 -30.21 34.96 -10.75
CA LEU A 415 -30.55 36.04 -9.78
C LEU A 415 -29.90 37.36 -10.14
N LEU A 416 -28.66 37.32 -10.63
CA LEU A 416 -27.87 38.50 -10.95
C LEU A 416 -28.02 38.97 -12.41
N GLY A 417 -28.84 38.29 -13.23
CA GLY A 417 -28.93 38.58 -14.66
C GLY A 417 -27.59 38.31 -15.40
N ALA A 418 -26.74 37.42 -14.87
CA ALA A 418 -25.39 37.19 -15.29
C ALA A 418 -25.18 35.71 -15.69
N THR A 419 -26.02 35.21 -16.60
CA THR A 419 -25.93 33.80 -17.07
C THR A 419 -24.56 33.54 -17.69
N GLY A 420 -23.91 32.43 -17.27
CA GLY A 420 -22.56 32.04 -17.67
C GLY A 420 -21.44 32.75 -16.89
N ALA A 421 -21.79 33.51 -15.84
CA ALA A 421 -20.80 34.08 -14.92
C ALA A 421 -20.14 32.97 -14.09
N GLU A 422 -18.87 33.18 -13.79
CA GLU A 422 -18.09 32.35 -12.87
C GLU A 422 -17.90 33.06 -11.54
N PHE A 423 -17.80 32.31 -10.46
CA PHE A 423 -17.61 32.85 -9.12
C PHE A 423 -16.11 33.01 -8.82
N GLY A 424 -15.76 34.09 -8.12
CA GLY A 424 -14.43 34.32 -7.61
C GLY A 424 -14.43 35.11 -6.31
N VAL A 425 -13.28 35.16 -5.65
CA VAL A 425 -13.06 35.92 -4.43
C VAL A 425 -11.76 36.73 -4.60
N GLU A 426 -11.86 38.04 -4.41
CA GLU A 426 -10.70 38.91 -4.24
C GLU A 426 -10.32 38.96 -2.76
N MET A 427 -9.04 38.90 -2.49
CA MET A 427 -8.44 38.96 -1.16
C MET A 427 -7.55 40.18 -1.07
N GLU A 428 -7.71 41.00 -0.06
CA GLU A 428 -6.84 42.12 0.26
C GLU A 428 -6.13 41.82 1.59
N GLY A 429 -4.81 41.83 1.57
CA GLY A 429 -3.95 41.54 2.73
C GLY A 429 -2.80 42.52 2.86
N ASN A 430 -2.06 42.41 3.95
CA ASN A 430 -0.90 43.23 4.25
C ASN A 430 0.40 42.45 4.10
N ASN A 431 1.52 43.16 4.07
CA ASN A 431 2.84 42.54 4.00
C ASN A 431 3.04 41.49 5.09
N GLY A 432 3.38 40.28 4.68
CA GLY A 432 3.57 39.11 5.58
C GLY A 432 2.34 38.24 5.80
N ASP A 433 1.15 38.68 5.40
CA ASP A 433 -0.03 37.82 5.40
C ASP A 433 0.10 36.70 4.37
N VAL A 434 -0.42 35.52 4.70
CA VAL A 434 -0.47 34.36 3.79
C VAL A 434 -1.87 33.81 3.78
N VAL A 435 -2.37 33.47 2.59
CA VAL A 435 -3.66 32.82 2.40
C VAL A 435 -3.50 31.52 1.61
N HIS A 436 -4.18 30.47 2.05
CA HIS A 436 -4.38 29.24 1.31
C HIS A 436 -5.85 29.06 0.99
N GLY A 437 -6.16 28.54 -0.19
CA GLY A 437 -7.52 28.25 -0.61
C GLY A 437 -7.64 26.83 -1.14
N TRP A 438 -8.71 26.12 -0.74
CA TRP A 438 -9.01 24.79 -1.22
C TRP A 438 -10.45 24.72 -1.75
N LEU A 439 -10.62 23.97 -2.84
CA LEU A 439 -11.93 23.54 -3.33
C LEU A 439 -12.11 22.06 -3.00
N ASN A 440 -13.33 21.69 -2.63
CA ASN A 440 -13.61 20.28 -2.42
C ASN A 440 -13.64 19.52 -3.76
N ASP A 441 -13.20 18.26 -3.75
CA ASP A 441 -13.21 17.42 -4.96
C ASP A 441 -14.61 17.33 -5.57
N GLY A 442 -14.67 17.46 -6.90
CA GLY A 442 -15.90 17.47 -7.67
C GLY A 442 -16.70 18.79 -7.60
N TYR A 443 -16.26 19.80 -6.82
CA TYR A 443 -16.94 21.08 -6.65
C TYR A 443 -16.24 22.26 -7.33
N GLY A 444 -15.48 22.01 -8.38
CA GLY A 444 -14.78 22.99 -9.19
C GLY A 444 -13.28 22.86 -9.14
N THR A 445 -12.59 23.68 -9.93
CA THR A 445 -11.13 23.84 -9.91
C THR A 445 -10.80 25.33 -9.97
N PHE A 446 -9.70 25.74 -9.35
CA PHE A 446 -9.20 27.09 -9.56
C PHE A 446 -8.67 27.25 -10.98
N LYS A 447 -8.81 28.45 -11.52
CA LYS A 447 -8.27 28.79 -12.84
C LYS A 447 -7.80 30.23 -12.89
N ARG A 448 -7.02 30.52 -13.92
CA ARG A 448 -6.62 31.87 -14.27
C ARG A 448 -7.28 32.29 -15.59
N PRO A 449 -7.91 33.47 -15.67
CA PRO A 449 -8.43 34.00 -16.94
C PRO A 449 -7.32 34.29 -17.94
N ALA A 450 -7.59 34.11 -19.21
CA ALA A 450 -6.65 34.50 -20.27
C ALA A 450 -6.35 36.02 -20.23
N GLY A 451 -5.09 36.40 -20.30
CA GLY A 451 -4.65 37.82 -20.31
C GLY A 451 -4.60 38.50 -18.93
N ALA A 452 -5.12 37.90 -17.85
CA ALA A 452 -5.10 38.45 -16.50
C ALA A 452 -3.84 38.02 -15.75
N VAL A 453 -2.70 38.68 -15.97
CA VAL A 453 -1.40 38.11 -15.56
C VAL A 453 -1.05 38.36 -14.09
N ALA A 454 -1.38 39.47 -13.47
CA ALA A 454 -0.91 39.86 -12.14
C ALA A 454 -1.98 39.76 -11.04
N GLU A 455 -3.23 39.84 -11.39
CA GLU A 455 -4.37 39.97 -10.46
C GLU A 455 -4.87 38.62 -9.93
N PHE A 456 -4.80 37.56 -10.76
CA PHE A 456 -5.29 36.23 -10.38
C PHE A 456 -4.15 35.29 -9.99
N ILE A 457 -4.34 34.57 -8.89
CA ILE A 457 -3.42 33.56 -8.40
C ILE A 457 -3.41 32.36 -9.36
N ASN A 458 -2.23 31.82 -9.65
CA ASN A 458 -2.10 30.55 -10.32
C ASN A 458 -2.48 29.44 -9.34
N PRO A 459 -3.39 28.52 -9.69
CA PRO A 459 -3.59 27.33 -8.90
C PRO A 459 -2.32 26.45 -8.93
N ASP A 460 -2.16 25.64 -7.91
CA ASP A 460 -1.10 24.66 -7.82
C ASP A 460 -1.65 23.28 -7.40
N HIS A 461 -0.76 22.31 -7.25
CA HIS A 461 -1.07 20.93 -6.89
C HIS A 461 -0.40 20.53 -5.57
N ASP A 462 -0.08 21.49 -4.71
CA ASP A 462 0.56 21.26 -3.42
C ASP A 462 -0.46 21.39 -2.26
N TYR A 463 -0.06 21.03 -1.06
CA TYR A 463 -0.87 21.15 0.17
C TYR A 463 -2.23 20.42 0.11
N LEU A 464 -2.27 19.27 -0.58
CA LEU A 464 -3.50 18.48 -0.79
C LEU A 464 -3.65 17.32 0.20
N VAL A 465 -3.10 17.45 1.40
CA VAL A 465 -3.27 16.46 2.49
C VAL A 465 -4.73 16.44 2.92
N GLY A 466 -5.41 15.28 2.78
CA GLY A 466 -6.83 15.16 3.07
C GLY A 466 -7.17 15.40 4.55
N GLU A 467 -8.16 16.22 4.80
CA GLU A 467 -8.72 16.53 6.11
C GLU A 467 -9.55 15.37 6.67
N GLY A 468 -9.64 15.27 8.01
CA GLY A 468 -10.46 14.29 8.72
C GLY A 468 -9.82 12.90 8.91
N ALA A 469 -8.71 12.62 8.23
CA ALA A 469 -7.94 11.38 8.42
C ALA A 469 -6.42 11.65 8.33
N ALA A 470 -5.92 12.05 7.16
CA ALA A 470 -4.50 12.33 6.99
C ALA A 470 -4.06 13.60 7.74
N SER A 471 -4.96 14.54 8.03
CA SER A 471 -4.72 15.73 8.84
C SER A 471 -4.52 15.45 10.33
N ILE A 472 -4.88 14.26 10.83
CA ILE A 472 -4.62 13.89 12.23
C ILE A 472 -3.11 13.84 12.48
N PRO A 473 -2.54 14.62 13.45
CA PRO A 473 -1.10 14.75 13.59
C PRO A 473 -0.35 13.41 13.71
N HIS A 474 -0.78 12.49 14.59
CA HIS A 474 -0.14 11.17 14.75
C HIS A 474 -0.69 10.08 13.81
N ALA A 475 -1.46 10.42 12.77
CA ALA A 475 -1.75 9.48 11.69
C ALA A 475 -0.60 9.45 10.67
N PHE A 476 -0.29 8.28 10.15
CA PHE A 476 0.65 8.10 9.06
C PHE A 476 -0.07 8.41 7.73
N GLY A 477 0.23 9.54 7.12
CA GLY A 477 -0.26 9.89 5.79
C GLY A 477 0.40 9.01 4.73
N VAL A 478 -0.40 8.24 3.98
CA VAL A 478 0.09 7.25 3.02
C VAL A 478 -0.19 7.70 1.59
N ALA A 479 0.88 8.00 0.86
CA ALA A 479 0.84 8.31 -0.58
C ALA A 479 0.80 7.03 -1.42
N ALA A 480 0.33 7.12 -2.67
CA ALA A 480 0.18 5.99 -3.57
C ALA A 480 1.24 5.96 -4.66
N PHE A 481 2.02 4.87 -4.77
CA PHE A 481 2.88 4.62 -5.92
C PHE A 481 2.41 3.42 -6.75
N ALA A 482 2.80 3.36 -8.03
CA ALA A 482 2.44 2.25 -8.91
C ALA A 482 3.42 1.07 -8.76
N ALA A 483 2.96 -0.05 -8.18
CA ALA A 483 3.72 -1.30 -8.14
C ALA A 483 3.60 -2.09 -9.46
N THR A 484 2.55 -1.83 -10.23
CA THR A 484 2.28 -2.38 -11.56
C THR A 484 1.44 -1.39 -12.35
N ASN A 485 1.49 -1.47 -13.68
CA ASN A 485 0.58 -0.73 -14.56
C ASN A 485 -0.27 -1.67 -15.44
N LYS A 486 -0.36 -2.95 -15.07
CA LYS A 486 -1.13 -3.96 -15.82
C LYS A 486 -1.77 -5.02 -14.92
N TYR A 487 -2.87 -5.56 -15.40
CA TYR A 487 -3.56 -6.69 -14.78
C TYR A 487 -4.13 -7.63 -15.84
N LYS A 488 -4.40 -8.87 -15.45
CA LYS A 488 -5.04 -9.87 -16.28
C LYS A 488 -6.48 -10.07 -15.81
N SER A 489 -7.45 -9.93 -16.71
CA SER A 489 -8.86 -10.17 -16.42
C SER A 489 -9.17 -11.66 -16.34
N ALA A 490 -9.93 -12.06 -15.31
CA ALA A 490 -10.47 -13.42 -15.20
C ALA A 490 -11.68 -13.67 -16.09
N ILE A 491 -12.29 -12.61 -16.65
CA ILE A 491 -13.50 -12.71 -17.47
C ILE A 491 -13.18 -13.11 -18.92
N ASN A 492 -12.18 -12.46 -19.51
CA ASN A 492 -11.81 -12.70 -20.92
C ASN A 492 -10.37 -13.17 -21.11
N ASN A 493 -9.64 -13.41 -20.02
CA ASN A 493 -8.24 -13.88 -20.01
C ASN A 493 -7.23 -12.93 -20.66
N GLN A 494 -7.62 -11.67 -20.96
CA GLN A 494 -6.76 -10.65 -21.57
C GLN A 494 -5.98 -9.85 -20.53
N THR A 495 -4.78 -9.39 -20.91
CA THR A 495 -3.98 -8.47 -20.10
C THR A 495 -4.27 -7.04 -20.52
N TYR A 496 -4.65 -6.22 -19.57
CA TYR A 496 -4.87 -4.79 -19.71
C TYR A 496 -3.66 -4.02 -19.18
N THR A 497 -3.20 -3.05 -19.93
CA THR A 497 -2.12 -2.13 -19.53
C THR A 497 -2.68 -0.71 -19.45
N GLN A 498 -2.50 -0.09 -18.29
CA GLN A 498 -2.85 1.32 -18.09
C GLN A 498 -1.67 2.18 -18.52
N GLY A 499 -1.84 2.93 -19.60
CA GLY A 499 -0.85 3.90 -20.06
C GLY A 499 -0.77 5.13 -19.16
N GLY A 500 0.32 5.92 -19.31
CA GLY A 500 0.50 7.19 -18.60
C GLY A 500 0.93 7.08 -17.13
N GLN A 501 1.19 5.87 -16.62
CA GLN A 501 1.69 5.65 -15.27
C GLN A 501 2.92 4.74 -15.28
N ASP A 502 4.05 5.27 -14.87
CA ASP A 502 5.29 4.51 -14.74
C ASP A 502 5.29 3.63 -13.49
N VAL A 503 5.77 2.40 -13.64
CA VAL A 503 5.97 1.49 -12.50
C VAL A 503 7.10 2.02 -11.63
N GLY A 504 6.82 2.17 -10.35
CA GLY A 504 7.72 2.74 -9.36
C GLY A 504 7.48 4.22 -9.10
N ASP A 505 6.83 4.97 -9.97
CA ASP A 505 6.53 6.38 -9.74
C ASP A 505 5.30 6.58 -8.85
N ILE A 506 5.22 7.78 -8.25
CA ILE A 506 4.01 8.23 -7.56
C ILE A 506 2.85 8.25 -8.57
N THR A 507 1.66 7.91 -8.14
CA THR A 507 0.50 7.96 -9.04
C THR A 507 0.08 9.40 -9.29
N PHE A 508 -0.42 9.68 -10.49
CA PHE A 508 -0.81 11.04 -10.90
C PHE A 508 -1.86 11.65 -9.97
N PHE A 509 -2.74 10.84 -9.41
CA PHE A 509 -3.80 11.27 -8.50
C PHE A 509 -3.34 11.43 -7.04
N SER A 510 -2.22 10.84 -6.61
CA SER A 510 -1.82 10.86 -5.19
C SER A 510 -1.60 12.29 -4.71
N SER A 511 -2.45 12.74 -3.78
CA SER A 511 -2.36 14.09 -3.20
C SER A 511 -1.01 14.30 -2.52
N PRO A 512 -0.25 15.34 -2.92
CA PRO A 512 1.04 15.64 -2.31
C PRO A 512 0.89 16.53 -1.08
N GLY A 513 1.97 16.57 -0.27
CA GLY A 513 2.21 17.61 0.70
C GLY A 513 2.77 18.89 0.05
N PRO A 514 3.45 19.76 0.84
CA PRO A 514 3.59 19.63 2.28
C PRO A 514 2.27 19.81 3.03
N TRP A 515 2.28 19.54 4.32
CA TRP A 515 1.15 19.80 5.21
C TRP A 515 1.44 21.06 6.06
N LEU A 516 0.39 21.79 6.43
CA LEU A 516 0.54 23.00 7.27
C LEU A 516 0.66 22.69 8.77
N GLY A 517 0.46 21.43 9.16
CA GLY A 517 0.59 21.02 10.56
C GLY A 517 2.04 20.72 10.98
N PRO A 518 2.24 20.26 12.23
CA PRO A 518 3.55 20.18 12.86
C PRO A 518 4.45 19.02 12.40
N ILE A 519 3.94 18.12 11.57
CA ILE A 519 4.64 16.88 11.15
C ILE A 519 4.60 16.77 9.64
N ASP A 520 5.72 16.40 9.04
CA ASP A 520 5.79 16.22 7.58
C ASP A 520 4.83 15.15 7.06
N LYS A 521 4.03 15.48 6.04
CA LYS A 521 3.14 14.55 5.31
C LYS A 521 3.26 14.73 3.79
N PRO A 522 3.21 13.62 3.03
CA PRO A 522 2.98 12.23 3.45
C PRO A 522 4.09 11.68 4.36
N THR A 523 3.76 10.67 5.18
CA THR A 523 4.76 9.95 5.98
C THR A 523 5.53 8.96 5.12
N ILE A 524 4.80 8.19 4.30
CA ILE A 524 5.36 7.09 3.51
C ILE A 524 4.53 6.87 2.24
N ALA A 525 5.10 6.26 1.22
CA ALA A 525 4.35 5.79 0.06
C ALA A 525 4.20 4.27 0.06
N ALA A 526 3.03 3.78 -0.32
CA ALA A 526 2.73 2.36 -0.46
C ALA A 526 2.05 2.08 -1.83
N PRO A 527 1.99 0.82 -2.29
CA PRO A 527 1.31 0.48 -3.53
C PRO A 527 -0.16 0.87 -3.53
N GLY A 528 -0.58 1.71 -4.48
CA GLY A 528 -1.96 2.20 -4.58
C GLY A 528 -2.54 2.22 -6.01
N PHE A 529 -1.85 1.63 -7.00
CA PHE A 529 -2.30 1.60 -8.39
C PHE A 529 -2.55 0.17 -8.87
N LEU A 530 -3.74 -0.09 -9.41
CA LEU A 530 -4.20 -1.40 -9.87
C LEU A 530 -3.99 -2.50 -8.81
N VAL A 531 -4.29 -2.20 -7.55
CA VAL A 531 -4.18 -3.14 -6.43
C VAL A 531 -5.29 -4.18 -6.54
N LYS A 532 -4.92 -5.45 -6.55
CA LYS A 532 -5.85 -6.57 -6.66
C LYS A 532 -6.26 -7.05 -5.28
N SER A 533 -7.55 -7.11 -5.01
CA SER A 533 -8.08 -7.47 -3.69
C SER A 533 -9.49 -8.02 -3.80
N ALA A 534 -10.10 -8.44 -2.67
CA ALA A 534 -11.48 -8.91 -2.63
C ALA A 534 -12.45 -7.81 -3.04
N ILE A 535 -13.50 -8.16 -3.76
CA ILE A 535 -14.58 -7.26 -4.16
C ILE A 535 -15.91 -7.81 -3.66
N SER A 536 -16.72 -6.93 -3.09
CA SER A 536 -18.06 -7.26 -2.65
C SER A 536 -18.96 -7.64 -3.84
N GLN A 537 -19.65 -8.78 -3.74
CA GLN A 537 -20.66 -9.15 -4.72
C GLN A 537 -21.87 -8.18 -4.76
N TYR A 538 -21.99 -7.33 -3.75
CA TYR A 538 -23.05 -6.30 -3.66
C TYR A 538 -22.62 -4.98 -4.31
N ASP A 539 -21.37 -4.87 -4.75
CA ASP A 539 -20.85 -3.68 -5.42
C ASP A 539 -21.51 -3.50 -6.80
N LYS A 540 -22.21 -2.39 -6.97
CA LYS A 540 -22.89 -2.06 -8.23
C LYS A 540 -21.94 -1.54 -9.32
N ALA A 541 -20.75 -1.10 -8.94
CA ALA A 541 -19.72 -0.68 -9.88
C ALA A 541 -19.04 -1.87 -10.58
N PHE A 542 -19.08 -3.06 -9.96
CA PHE A 542 -18.53 -4.29 -10.52
C PHE A 542 -19.66 -5.26 -10.90
N SER A 543 -19.99 -5.34 -12.17
CA SER A 543 -20.84 -6.43 -12.66
C SER A 543 -20.04 -7.74 -12.74
N SER A 544 -20.70 -8.89 -12.69
CA SER A 544 -20.05 -10.21 -12.85
C SER A 544 -19.34 -10.41 -14.21
N THR A 545 -19.46 -9.46 -15.13
CA THR A 545 -18.83 -9.43 -16.46
C THR A 545 -17.79 -8.33 -16.60
N ASP A 546 -17.49 -7.59 -15.52
CA ASP A 546 -16.53 -6.51 -15.54
C ASP A 546 -15.11 -7.06 -15.75
N TYR A 547 -14.39 -6.51 -16.72
CA TYR A 547 -13.03 -6.93 -17.05
C TYR A 547 -12.00 -6.57 -15.98
N SER A 548 -12.32 -5.71 -15.00
CA SER A 548 -11.48 -5.42 -13.83
C SER A 548 -11.44 -6.57 -12.82
N ILE A 549 -12.31 -7.59 -12.94
CA ILE A 549 -12.26 -8.81 -12.13
C ILE A 549 -11.04 -9.63 -12.54
N VAL A 550 -10.19 -9.94 -11.56
CA VAL A 550 -8.91 -10.64 -11.76
C VAL A 550 -8.92 -12.09 -11.28
N ASP A 551 -9.87 -12.45 -10.40
CA ASP A 551 -10.08 -13.84 -9.94
C ASP A 551 -11.49 -14.06 -9.40
N ILE A 552 -11.97 -15.31 -9.48
CA ILE A 552 -13.27 -15.73 -8.96
C ILE A 552 -13.10 -17.03 -8.20
N GLN A 553 -13.20 -16.96 -6.89
CA GLN A 553 -13.16 -18.13 -6.02
C GLN A 553 -14.55 -18.75 -5.85
N ARG A 554 -14.65 -20.07 -5.87
CA ARG A 554 -15.89 -20.80 -5.70
C ARG A 554 -15.85 -21.66 -4.43
N ARG A 555 -16.94 -21.63 -3.65
CA ARG A 555 -17.16 -22.54 -2.52
C ARG A 555 -18.61 -23.06 -2.62
N GLY A 556 -18.75 -24.27 -3.16
CA GLY A 556 -20.07 -24.78 -3.57
C GLY A 556 -20.68 -23.88 -4.65
N LEU A 557 -21.92 -23.42 -4.45
CA LEU A 557 -22.64 -22.54 -5.38
C LEU A 557 -22.26 -21.06 -5.23
N LYS A 558 -21.56 -20.67 -4.17
CA LYS A 558 -21.18 -19.26 -3.91
C LYS A 558 -19.93 -18.88 -4.70
N LYS A 559 -19.96 -17.65 -5.24
CA LYS A 559 -18.82 -17.01 -5.91
C LYS A 559 -18.33 -15.85 -5.07
N TYR A 560 -17.01 -15.70 -4.98
CA TYR A 560 -16.33 -14.60 -4.31
C TYR A 560 -15.36 -13.97 -5.30
N TYR A 561 -15.52 -12.68 -5.51
CA TYR A 561 -14.84 -11.95 -6.57
C TYR A 561 -13.60 -11.22 -6.03
N TYR A 562 -12.60 -11.14 -6.88
CA TYR A 562 -11.40 -10.32 -6.66
C TYR A 562 -11.21 -9.43 -7.88
N GLY A 563 -10.93 -8.15 -7.66
CA GLY A 563 -10.76 -7.18 -8.72
C GLY A 563 -9.66 -6.18 -8.39
N GLN A 564 -9.40 -5.29 -9.32
CA GLN A 564 -8.40 -4.24 -9.13
C GLN A 564 -9.07 -2.89 -8.84
N MET A 565 -8.48 -2.10 -7.93
CA MET A 565 -8.82 -0.70 -7.66
C MET A 565 -7.54 0.14 -7.58
N SER A 566 -7.68 1.46 -7.78
CA SER A 566 -6.59 2.43 -7.66
C SER A 566 -7.00 3.58 -6.76
N GLY A 567 -6.08 4.06 -5.93
CA GLY A 567 -6.28 5.16 -4.99
C GLY A 567 -5.27 5.14 -3.85
N THR A 568 -5.08 6.27 -3.18
CA THR A 568 -4.43 6.30 -1.86
C THR A 568 -5.20 5.46 -0.85
N SER A 569 -6.51 5.25 -1.10
CA SER A 569 -7.37 4.29 -0.39
C SER A 569 -6.88 2.85 -0.44
N MET A 570 -6.06 2.45 -1.42
CA MET A 570 -5.44 1.12 -1.53
C MET A 570 -4.02 1.11 -0.96
N ALA A 571 -3.35 2.25 -1.00
CA ALA A 571 -2.02 2.43 -0.38
C ALA A 571 -2.09 2.42 1.15
N SER A 572 -3.08 3.09 1.73
CA SER A 572 -3.29 3.14 3.19
C SER A 572 -3.45 1.73 3.81
N PRO A 573 -4.34 0.84 3.32
CA PRO A 573 -4.46 -0.50 3.88
C PRO A 573 -3.23 -1.37 3.62
N ALA A 574 -2.50 -1.14 2.52
CA ALA A 574 -1.24 -1.83 2.30
C ALA A 574 -0.22 -1.46 3.41
N ALA A 575 -0.12 -0.18 3.78
CA ALA A 575 0.70 0.27 4.91
C ALA A 575 0.14 -0.25 6.25
N THR A 576 -1.17 -0.22 6.45
CA THR A 576 -1.85 -0.72 7.66
C THR A 576 -1.47 -2.17 7.95
N GLY A 577 -1.55 -3.06 6.96
CA GLY A 577 -1.14 -4.45 7.11
C GLY A 577 0.35 -4.61 7.42
N ILE A 578 1.21 -3.77 6.83
CA ILE A 578 2.66 -3.79 7.12
C ILE A 578 2.95 -3.32 8.56
N VAL A 579 2.29 -2.25 9.02
CA VAL A 579 2.38 -1.80 10.43
C VAL A 579 1.91 -2.90 11.37
N ALA A 580 0.84 -3.64 11.03
CA ALA A 580 0.39 -4.78 11.82
C ALA A 580 1.43 -5.91 11.87
N LEU A 581 2.22 -6.15 10.80
CA LEU A 581 3.35 -7.09 10.85
C LEU A 581 4.41 -6.63 11.87
N TRP A 582 4.77 -5.34 11.88
CA TRP A 582 5.74 -4.80 12.82
C TRP A 582 5.25 -4.87 14.26
N LEU A 583 3.96 -4.57 14.49
CA LEU A 583 3.32 -4.70 15.81
C LEU A 583 3.23 -6.16 16.27
N SER A 584 3.07 -7.13 15.38
CA SER A 584 3.11 -8.55 15.74
C SER A 584 4.51 -9.02 16.19
N ALA A 585 5.55 -8.34 15.72
CA ALA A 585 6.93 -8.58 16.14
C ALA A 585 7.27 -7.81 17.44
N ASN A 586 6.83 -6.57 17.54
CA ASN A 586 7.03 -5.69 18.69
C ASN A 586 5.75 -4.93 19.03
N PRO A 587 4.93 -5.42 19.98
CA PRO A 587 3.65 -4.80 20.34
C PRO A 587 3.78 -3.49 21.13
N ASP A 588 4.98 -3.13 21.56
CA ASP A 588 5.25 -1.96 22.42
C ASP A 588 5.90 -0.80 21.64
N LEU A 589 5.90 -0.85 20.30
CA LEU A 589 6.40 0.24 19.46
C LEU A 589 5.66 1.54 19.76
N THR A 590 6.42 2.63 19.88
CA THR A 590 5.89 3.99 20.01
C THR A 590 5.74 4.66 18.66
N TYR A 591 5.03 5.80 18.61
CA TYR A 591 4.90 6.60 17.39
C TYR A 591 6.28 7.03 16.84
N ASP A 592 7.16 7.54 17.71
CA ASP A 592 8.50 8.01 17.29
C ASP A 592 9.34 6.85 16.73
N GLN A 593 9.26 5.67 17.34
CA GLN A 593 9.94 4.48 16.84
C GLN A 593 9.36 4.02 15.47
N MET A 594 8.04 4.16 15.26
CA MET A 594 7.45 3.90 13.95
C MET A 594 7.96 4.88 12.89
N ILE A 595 8.06 6.17 13.23
CA ILE A 595 8.65 7.18 12.35
C ILE A 595 10.13 6.87 12.06
N GLU A 596 10.90 6.43 13.06
CA GLU A 596 12.27 5.97 12.86
C GLU A 596 12.35 4.79 11.89
N ILE A 597 11.46 3.79 12.05
CA ILE A 597 11.37 2.65 11.14
C ILE A 597 11.09 3.13 9.70
N PHE A 598 10.12 4.02 9.50
CA PHE A 598 9.84 4.56 8.15
C PHE A 598 11.06 5.28 7.56
N LYS A 599 11.72 6.14 8.34
CA LYS A 599 12.89 6.92 7.90
C LYS A 599 14.08 6.04 7.49
N GLU A 600 14.38 5.04 8.30
CA GLU A 600 15.60 4.24 8.11
C GLU A 600 15.43 3.08 7.14
N THR A 601 14.20 2.59 6.96
CA THR A 601 13.98 1.33 6.24
C THR A 601 13.23 1.48 4.91
N ALA A 602 12.72 2.68 4.60
CA ALA A 602 12.07 2.94 3.33
C ALA A 602 13.00 2.62 2.14
N ASN A 603 12.41 2.12 1.08
CA ASN A 603 13.13 1.90 -0.18
C ASN A 603 13.23 3.21 -0.96
N HIS A 604 14.40 3.45 -1.53
CA HIS A 604 14.69 4.57 -2.41
C HIS A 604 15.08 4.09 -3.80
N ASP A 605 14.73 4.86 -4.82
CA ASP A 605 15.09 4.60 -6.21
C ASP A 605 15.14 5.90 -7.03
N ARG A 606 15.09 5.79 -8.36
CA ARG A 606 15.12 6.97 -9.24
C ARG A 606 13.97 7.95 -9.01
N TYR A 607 12.82 7.50 -8.48
CA TYR A 607 11.64 8.32 -8.21
C TYR A 607 11.60 8.81 -6.77
N ALA A 608 11.76 7.89 -5.82
CA ALA A 608 11.78 8.17 -4.38
C ALA A 608 13.23 8.34 -3.91
N LYS A 609 13.71 9.59 -3.83
CA LYS A 609 15.08 9.90 -3.37
C LYS A 609 15.18 9.81 -1.84
N PRO A 610 16.38 9.57 -1.27
CA PRO A 610 16.62 9.66 0.16
C PRO A 610 16.20 11.01 0.75
N GLY A 611 15.72 10.99 1.98
CA GLY A 611 15.16 12.16 2.67
C GLY A 611 13.65 12.30 2.43
N TRP A 612 13.02 13.15 3.23
CA TRP A 612 11.60 13.42 3.05
C TRP A 612 11.34 14.26 1.79
N ASN A 613 10.24 13.97 1.11
CA ASN A 613 9.73 14.80 0.02
C ASN A 613 8.20 14.78 -0.03
N LYS A 614 7.61 15.84 -0.58
CA LYS A 614 6.15 16.07 -0.58
C LYS A 614 5.31 15.02 -1.34
N LYS A 615 5.92 14.12 -2.12
CA LYS A 615 5.20 13.08 -2.90
C LYS A 615 5.30 11.70 -2.26
N PHE A 616 6.47 11.29 -1.80
CA PHE A 616 6.75 9.95 -1.28
C PHE A 616 6.91 9.89 0.25
N GLY A 617 6.90 11.04 0.94
CA GLY A 617 7.29 11.09 2.34
C GLY A 617 8.74 10.65 2.51
N TYR A 618 9.01 9.77 3.46
CA TYR A 618 10.35 9.21 3.67
C TYR A 618 10.77 8.17 2.62
N GLY A 619 9.90 7.81 1.66
CA GLY A 619 10.18 6.87 0.59
C GLY A 619 9.08 5.80 0.41
N LYS A 620 9.43 4.64 -0.15
CA LYS A 620 8.49 3.52 -0.35
C LYS A 620 8.60 2.53 0.80
N ILE A 621 7.48 2.17 1.39
CA ILE A 621 7.42 1.29 2.56
C ILE A 621 8.10 -0.06 2.31
N ASN A 622 8.86 -0.56 3.29
CA ASN A 622 9.52 -1.85 3.25
C ASN A 622 9.19 -2.68 4.50
N ALA A 623 8.33 -3.67 4.33
CA ALA A 623 7.87 -4.52 5.42
C ALA A 623 9.00 -5.33 6.08
N TYR A 624 9.92 -5.87 5.26
CA TYR A 624 10.97 -6.75 5.73
C TYR A 624 12.06 -6.01 6.52
N LYS A 625 12.58 -4.91 5.96
CA LYS A 625 13.56 -4.08 6.68
C LYS A 625 12.95 -3.48 7.94
N GLY A 626 11.69 -2.98 7.84
CA GLY A 626 10.98 -2.42 8.98
C GLY A 626 10.71 -3.44 10.08
N LEU A 627 10.38 -4.70 9.73
CA LEU A 627 10.24 -5.77 10.72
C LEU A 627 11.56 -6.06 11.47
N LYS A 628 12.66 -6.13 10.74
CA LYS A 628 13.99 -6.29 11.35
C LYS A 628 14.31 -5.16 12.32
N LYS A 629 14.00 -3.90 11.94
CA LYS A 629 14.18 -2.75 12.83
C LYS A 629 13.25 -2.81 14.04
N ALA A 630 11.98 -3.23 13.88
CA ALA A 630 11.04 -3.43 14.98
C ALA A 630 11.52 -4.48 15.99
N LEU A 631 12.10 -5.58 15.51
CA LEU A 631 12.73 -6.60 16.36
C LEU A 631 13.98 -6.06 17.08
N GLN A 632 14.79 -5.27 16.39
CA GLN A 632 15.95 -4.56 16.98
C GLN A 632 15.54 -3.68 18.16
N ILE A 633 14.49 -2.88 17.97
CA ILE A 633 13.96 -1.98 19.00
C ILE A 633 13.48 -2.81 20.23
N LYS A 634 12.77 -3.93 19.96
CA LYS A 634 12.26 -4.82 21.01
C LYS A 634 13.36 -5.44 21.86
N THR A 635 14.41 -5.90 21.22
CA THR A 635 15.49 -6.64 21.90
C THR A 635 16.54 -5.71 22.52
N GLY A 636 16.56 -4.43 22.12
CA GLY A 636 17.66 -3.50 22.49
C GLY A 636 19.02 -3.93 21.92
N VAL A 637 19.03 -5.00 21.12
CA VAL A 637 20.23 -5.54 20.46
C VAL A 637 20.20 -5.04 19.01
N GLY A 638 21.21 -4.27 18.62
CA GLY A 638 21.42 -3.97 17.21
C GLY A 638 21.60 -5.29 16.45
N VAL A 639 20.60 -5.71 15.67
CA VAL A 639 20.84 -6.75 14.66
C VAL A 639 21.83 -6.13 13.69
N LEU A 640 23.04 -6.64 13.69
CA LEU A 640 24.01 -6.28 12.68
C LEU A 640 23.42 -6.69 11.32
N ASP A 641 23.20 -5.72 10.44
CA ASP A 641 22.98 -6.03 9.04
C ASP A 641 24.21 -6.84 8.60
N ILE A 642 24.00 -8.14 8.40
CA ILE A 642 24.94 -8.93 7.64
C ILE A 642 24.67 -8.52 6.18
N PRO A 643 25.55 -7.74 5.55
CA PRO A 643 25.39 -7.44 4.13
C PRO A 643 25.49 -8.77 3.40
N THR A 644 24.45 -9.16 2.70
CA THR A 644 24.42 -10.36 1.84
C THR A 644 25.28 -10.22 0.56
N ASN A 645 26.10 -9.18 0.49
CA ASN A 645 27.15 -9.03 -0.53
C ASN A 645 28.52 -9.23 0.13
N SER A 646 29.24 -10.20 -0.35
CA SER A 646 30.54 -10.72 0.05
C SER A 646 31.72 -9.72 -0.07
N THR A 647 31.54 -8.48 0.35
CA THR A 647 32.60 -7.45 0.34
C THR A 647 33.00 -6.99 1.74
N THR A 648 32.38 -7.49 2.81
CA THR A 648 32.85 -7.19 4.17
C THR A 648 34.05 -8.06 4.50
N PRO A 649 35.18 -7.48 4.86
CA PRO A 649 36.42 -8.23 5.14
C PRO A 649 36.29 -9.18 6.33
N ILE A 650 35.37 -8.90 7.26
CA ILE A 650 35.12 -9.73 8.45
C ILE A 650 33.63 -9.78 8.75
N SER A 651 33.08 -10.99 8.89
CA SER A 651 31.72 -11.23 9.36
C SER A 651 31.75 -11.52 10.86
N ILE A 652 30.83 -10.92 11.62
CA ILE A 652 30.74 -11.12 13.07
C ILE A 652 29.37 -11.73 13.37
N SER A 653 29.34 -12.94 13.96
CA SER A 653 28.14 -13.58 14.46
C SER A 653 28.11 -13.62 15.97
N MET A 654 26.93 -13.48 16.57
CA MET A 654 26.74 -13.45 18.02
C MET A 654 26.10 -14.78 18.47
N GLN A 655 26.74 -15.46 19.41
CA GLN A 655 26.21 -16.58 20.17
C GLN A 655 25.90 -16.09 21.60
N PRO A 656 25.06 -16.78 22.37
CA PRO A 656 24.71 -16.34 23.73
C PRO A 656 25.91 -16.06 24.63
N ASP A 657 27.00 -16.85 24.48
CA ASP A 657 28.17 -16.79 25.36
C ASP A 657 29.48 -16.43 24.62
N ALA A 658 29.39 -16.13 23.32
CA ALA A 658 30.58 -15.86 22.51
C ALA A 658 30.28 -15.02 21.25
N TRP A 659 31.27 -14.29 20.75
CA TRP A 659 31.24 -13.71 19.39
C TRP A 659 32.19 -14.48 18.50
N GLN A 660 31.67 -14.86 17.32
CA GLN A 660 32.47 -15.50 16.27
C GLN A 660 32.78 -14.46 15.17
N LEU A 661 34.04 -14.32 14.86
CA LEU A 661 34.57 -13.51 13.76
C LEU A 661 34.99 -14.46 12.65
N LEU A 662 34.39 -14.31 11.47
CA LEU A 662 34.77 -15.03 10.25
C LEU A 662 35.50 -14.05 9.34
N PHE A 663 36.77 -14.35 9.00
CA PHE A 663 37.57 -13.54 8.08
C PHE A 663 37.27 -13.97 6.64
N ASN A 664 36.78 -13.04 5.84
CA ASN A 664 36.37 -13.28 4.46
C ASN A 664 37.51 -13.05 3.46
N ASN A 665 38.65 -12.53 3.92
CA ASN A 665 39.85 -12.31 3.14
C ASN A 665 41.11 -12.87 3.83
N ASN A 666 42.19 -13.03 3.11
CA ASN A 666 43.51 -13.26 3.71
C ASN A 666 44.09 -11.96 4.24
N GLU A 667 44.49 -11.96 5.51
CA GLU A 667 45.08 -10.82 6.18
C GLU A 667 46.46 -11.17 6.73
N THR A 668 47.42 -10.26 6.61
CA THR A 668 48.76 -10.49 7.17
C THR A 668 48.78 -10.45 8.70
N TYR A 669 47.81 -9.68 9.27
CA TYR A 669 47.52 -9.66 10.70
C TYR A 669 46.10 -9.29 10.98
N ALA A 670 45.58 -9.64 12.17
CA ALA A 670 44.36 -9.10 12.74
C ALA A 670 44.54 -8.81 14.24
N ASN A 671 44.35 -7.55 14.64
CA ASN A 671 44.35 -7.14 16.03
C ASN A 671 42.89 -6.98 16.50
N ILE A 672 42.47 -7.83 17.40
CA ILE A 672 41.13 -7.83 17.99
C ILE A 672 41.22 -7.26 19.39
N ALA A 673 40.48 -6.20 19.68
CA ALA A 673 40.43 -5.57 21.00
C ALA A 673 38.98 -5.29 21.42
N VAL A 674 38.71 -5.45 22.73
CA VAL A 674 37.43 -5.11 23.35
C VAL A 674 37.67 -4.05 24.38
N TYR A 675 36.88 -2.98 24.35
CA TYR A 675 36.96 -1.85 25.27
C TYR A 675 35.63 -1.67 26.00
N THR A 676 35.68 -1.24 27.23
CA THR A 676 34.54 -0.69 27.95
C THR A 676 34.13 0.67 27.33
N ILE A 677 32.92 1.16 27.63
CA ILE A 677 32.38 2.39 27.04
C ILE A 677 33.22 3.63 27.44
N ASP A 678 33.91 3.57 28.56
CA ASP A 678 34.84 4.57 29.03
C ASP A 678 36.27 4.46 28.45
N GLY A 679 36.46 3.51 27.49
CA GLY A 679 37.71 3.37 26.73
C GLY A 679 38.77 2.46 27.35
N LYS A 680 38.49 1.76 28.47
CA LYS A 680 39.43 0.80 29.06
C LYS A 680 39.45 -0.48 28.24
N GLN A 681 40.62 -0.93 27.79
CA GLN A 681 40.79 -2.18 27.08
C GLN A 681 40.62 -3.37 28.06
N VAL A 682 39.71 -4.29 27.77
CA VAL A 682 39.42 -5.47 28.59
C VAL A 682 39.87 -6.80 27.93
N LEU A 683 40.02 -6.79 26.60
CA LEU A 683 40.52 -7.96 25.86
C LEU A 683 41.37 -7.50 24.69
N ARG A 684 42.47 -8.21 24.42
CA ARG A 684 43.25 -8.05 23.17
C ARG A 684 43.77 -9.41 22.70
N ARG A 685 43.63 -9.63 21.37
CA ARG A 685 44.26 -10.76 20.67
C ARG A 685 44.90 -10.26 19.38
N THR A 686 46.02 -10.85 19.00
CA THR A 686 46.68 -10.59 17.72
C THR A 686 46.84 -11.91 17.00
N LEU A 687 46.37 -11.98 15.78
CA LEU A 687 46.51 -13.10 14.87
C LEU A 687 47.47 -12.69 13.77
N ASN A 688 48.33 -13.59 13.33
CA ASN A 688 49.23 -13.43 12.18
C ASN A 688 48.84 -14.42 11.08
N ASP A 689 48.99 -14.03 9.84
CA ASP A 689 48.72 -14.88 8.65
C ASP A 689 47.32 -15.47 8.64
N VAL A 690 46.29 -14.60 8.86
CA VAL A 690 44.88 -14.99 8.89
C VAL A 690 44.41 -15.36 7.49
N ARG A 691 43.81 -16.53 7.36
CA ARG A 691 43.31 -17.05 6.06
C ARG A 691 41.80 -16.75 5.88
N CYS A 692 41.41 -16.56 4.62
CA CYS A 692 40.01 -16.52 4.24
C CYS A 692 39.29 -17.78 4.72
N GLY A 693 38.12 -17.61 5.42
CA GLY A 693 37.39 -18.70 6.05
C GLY A 693 37.85 -19.03 7.49
N GLN A 694 38.89 -18.37 7.98
CA GLN A 694 39.33 -18.55 9.38
C GLN A 694 38.28 -17.93 10.34
N GLU A 695 37.95 -18.71 11.38
CA GLU A 695 37.10 -18.27 12.46
C GLU A 695 37.87 -18.01 13.74
N GLU A 696 37.47 -16.95 14.46
CA GLU A 696 38.02 -16.62 15.78
C GLU A 696 36.87 -16.39 16.75
N THR A 697 36.92 -17.04 17.92
CA THR A 697 35.87 -16.98 18.95
C THR A 697 36.31 -16.13 20.11
N ILE A 698 35.51 -15.11 20.47
CA ILE A 698 35.68 -14.28 21.66
C ILE A 698 34.67 -14.76 22.71
N ASN A 699 35.16 -15.38 23.77
CA ASN A 699 34.33 -15.85 24.86
C ASN A 699 33.90 -14.65 25.74
N LEU A 700 32.61 -14.53 26.02
CA LEU A 700 32.00 -13.44 26.78
C LEU A 700 31.90 -13.73 28.28
N ASN A 701 32.09 -14.98 28.72
CA ASN A 701 31.96 -15.39 30.11
C ASN A 701 32.99 -14.71 31.06
N GLU A 702 34.02 -14.07 30.48
CA GLU A 702 35.02 -13.33 31.23
C GLU A 702 34.69 -11.82 31.34
N LEU A 703 33.61 -11.36 30.71
CA LEU A 703 33.17 -9.97 30.71
C LEU A 703 31.93 -9.81 31.61
N ASN A 704 31.91 -8.76 32.42
CA ASN A 704 30.72 -8.39 33.18
C ASN A 704 29.59 -7.93 32.26
N ALA A 705 28.35 -8.07 32.69
CA ALA A 705 27.21 -7.51 31.96
C ALA A 705 27.42 -6.00 31.72
N GLY A 706 27.29 -5.57 30.47
CA GLY A 706 27.58 -4.17 30.12
C GLY A 706 27.71 -3.95 28.63
N VAL A 707 28.00 -2.70 28.25
CA VAL A 707 28.21 -2.28 26.86
C VAL A 707 29.70 -2.16 26.60
N TYR A 708 30.15 -2.75 25.49
CA TYR A 708 31.54 -2.80 25.08
C TYR A 708 31.68 -2.32 23.63
N ILE A 709 32.92 -1.98 23.24
CA ILE A 709 33.32 -1.66 21.87
C ILE A 709 34.30 -2.73 21.41
N LEU A 710 33.91 -3.53 20.42
CA LEU A 710 34.82 -4.43 19.70
C LEU A 710 35.47 -3.66 18.56
N ARG A 711 36.79 -3.69 18.51
CA ARG A 711 37.58 -3.18 17.41
C ARG A 711 38.43 -4.30 16.81
N VAL A 712 38.39 -4.43 15.49
CA VAL A 712 39.21 -5.37 14.74
C VAL A 712 39.95 -4.58 13.66
N ASP A 713 41.27 -4.49 13.79
CA ASP A 713 42.17 -3.87 12.82
C ASP A 713 42.94 -4.95 12.08
N THR A 714 42.79 -5.00 10.77
CA THR A 714 43.53 -5.95 9.89
C THR A 714 44.45 -5.23 8.91
N SER A 715 45.19 -5.98 8.13
CA SER A 715 46.03 -5.40 7.07
C SER A 715 45.24 -4.63 6.00
N ASN A 716 43.96 -4.95 5.81
CA ASN A 716 43.12 -4.38 4.74
C ASN A 716 41.84 -3.69 5.25
N ALA A 717 41.53 -3.79 6.54
CA ALA A 717 40.27 -3.21 7.07
C ALA A 717 40.34 -2.87 8.56
N ASN A 718 39.56 -1.86 8.95
CA ASN A 718 39.29 -1.48 10.33
C ASN A 718 37.80 -1.56 10.62
N ILE A 719 37.41 -2.39 11.58
CA ILE A 719 36.02 -2.57 11.98
C ILE A 719 35.85 -2.20 13.44
N THR A 720 34.87 -1.39 13.74
CA THR A 720 34.47 -1.04 15.11
C THR A 720 32.98 -1.33 15.28
N ARG A 721 32.62 -2.05 16.36
CA ARG A 721 31.23 -2.41 16.67
C ARG A 721 30.96 -2.17 18.16
N LYS A 722 29.80 -1.58 18.46
CA LYS A 722 29.26 -1.50 19.81
C LYS A 722 28.50 -2.80 20.10
N ILE A 723 28.77 -3.40 21.22
CA ILE A 723 28.26 -4.73 21.61
C ILE A 723 27.83 -4.72 23.08
N SER A 724 26.81 -5.51 23.41
CA SER A 724 26.35 -5.67 24.79
C SER A 724 26.55 -7.11 25.26
N VAL A 725 27.03 -7.25 26.48
CA VAL A 725 27.14 -8.51 27.23
C VAL A 725 26.03 -8.49 28.27
N ARG A 726 25.24 -9.56 28.38
CA ARG A 726 24.14 -9.70 29.35
C ARG A 726 24.58 -10.43 30.60
#